data_415fb0c013933c948e0edb8ef11f5fef
#
_entry.id   415fb0c013933c948e0edb8ef11f5fef
#
_cell.length_a   1.000
_cell.length_b   1.000
_cell.length_c   1.000
_cell.angle_alpha   90.00
_cell.angle_beta   90.00
_cell.angle_gamma   90.00
#
_symmetry.space_group_name_H-M   'P 1'
#
loop_
_entity.id
_entity.type
_entity.pdbx_description
1 polymer ?
#
loop_
_entity_poly.entity_id
_entity_poly.type
_entity_poly.pdbx_seq_one_letter_code
_entity_poly.pdbx_strand_id
1 'polypeptide(L)'
;MKFTDGYWLNKEQYRIENPKETYEAKKILDEEGNDALQTFATYSKIRERGNMLNIGNTTLCAFSPAKDIIGIRLTHFERKDKTPDYEIVTQEEVKPTVSIIPGVVDGQGAGIESGTATLTTENLSVEISLNTQFRMSFKYKNQEITASELNAQASIDDISTGALYPLSVAGSQMSINEVQQSSINLVRPKHYMREMLNLDVDTKIYGFGERFTPFVKNGQTVDIINKDGGTGSEQSYKNIPFYLACKPGIDENTGIYYGVFVNESQPTSFEVASENVQRVQFSTEGESLEYYIIAGESAKDVLGKFNKLTGGSSLPPAWTFGLWLSTSFCTDYSEETVMKFIEGMEERDIPLDVFHFDCFWMKGFEWCNFEWDKNSFPDPEGLLERLHKKNLKVCVWINPYIAQKSPLFAEGSEKGYFILHEDGEVWQWDLWQAGNAYIDFTNPKAVAWYKEKLRNLLKMGVDCFKTDFGERVPMYDAKFYDGSNPAGAHNYYTYLYNEAVYEVLKEEKGKEEAVVFARSATVGSQKFPVHWGGDNVSNYQSMADTLRGGLSFLTSGFTFWSHDIGGFEEETPPDLYKRWTQFGLLSSHSRYHGNVQYRVPWLFDEEAVEVTRKFTKLKVQMMPYLYSQAEKAVKLGIPLVRPMFLEFENDPNTYSLDLQYMLGDSLLVAPIFNKEGNVRFYLPKGKWTRLVKDEGMEDVLESKGQWFQENHSFLSLPLFIREGYKVEMNKELKKASDYKK
;
A
#
# COMPACT_ATOMS: atom_id res chain seq x y z
N MET A 1 -1.71 -1.64 -18.18
CA MET A 1 -1.28 -2.09 -19.55
C MET A 1 -2.39 -1.79 -20.54
N LYS A 2 -2.07 -1.17 -21.68
CA LYS A 2 -3.05 -0.80 -22.72
C LYS A 2 -3.03 -1.81 -23.85
N PHE A 3 -4.21 -2.37 -24.17
CA PHE A 3 -4.39 -3.41 -25.19
C PHE A 3 -4.94 -2.89 -26.51
N THR A 4 -5.49 -1.67 -26.50
CA THR A 4 -6.09 -1.06 -27.70
C THR A 4 -5.22 0.06 -28.26
N ASP A 5 -5.43 0.37 -29.52
CA ASP A 5 -4.88 1.52 -30.22
C ASP A 5 -6.05 2.48 -30.54
N GLY A 6 -6.18 3.50 -29.73
CA GLY A 6 -7.40 4.28 -29.67
C GLY A 6 -8.58 3.46 -29.11
N TYR A 7 -9.81 3.79 -29.51
CA TYR A 7 -11.02 3.15 -28.98
C TYR A 7 -11.45 1.89 -29.78
N TRP A 8 -11.14 1.86 -31.08
CA TRP A 8 -11.74 0.90 -32.01
C TRP A 8 -10.83 -0.28 -32.37
N LEU A 9 -9.52 -0.12 -32.27
CA LEU A 9 -8.56 -1.10 -32.76
C LEU A 9 -7.83 -1.76 -31.59
N ASN A 10 -7.67 -3.08 -31.66
CA ASN A 10 -6.73 -3.80 -30.81
C ASN A 10 -5.30 -3.58 -31.34
N LYS A 11 -4.32 -3.53 -30.45
CA LYS A 11 -2.91 -3.60 -30.86
C LYS A 11 -2.65 -4.94 -31.52
N GLU A 12 -1.91 -4.95 -32.62
CA GLU A 12 -1.68 -6.13 -33.47
C GLU A 12 -1.08 -7.33 -32.71
N GLN A 13 -0.32 -7.06 -31.65
CA GLN A 13 0.30 -8.09 -30.82
C GLN A 13 -0.67 -8.81 -29.89
N TYR A 14 -1.89 -8.30 -29.70
CA TYR A 14 -2.85 -8.89 -28.76
C TYR A 14 -4.04 -9.52 -29.48
N ARG A 15 -4.24 -10.81 -29.18
CA ARG A 15 -5.50 -11.48 -29.47
C ARG A 15 -6.39 -11.38 -28.24
N ILE A 16 -7.53 -10.70 -28.37
CA ILE A 16 -8.47 -10.42 -27.26
C ILE A 16 -9.75 -11.20 -27.49
N GLU A 17 -10.10 -12.06 -26.56
CA GLU A 17 -11.35 -12.80 -26.56
C GLU A 17 -12.19 -12.39 -25.33
N ASN A 18 -13.48 -12.16 -25.55
CA ASN A 18 -14.39 -11.62 -24.54
C ASN A 18 -15.61 -12.52 -24.36
N PRO A 19 -16.12 -12.73 -23.13
CA PRO A 19 -17.43 -13.31 -22.91
C PRO A 19 -18.52 -12.59 -23.69
N LYS A 20 -19.31 -13.32 -24.43
CA LYS A 20 -20.45 -12.78 -25.22
C LYS A 20 -21.77 -13.00 -24.54
N GLU A 21 -21.95 -14.16 -23.92
CA GLU A 21 -23.15 -14.50 -23.17
C GLU A 21 -22.81 -15.53 -22.06
N THR A 22 -23.54 -15.46 -20.96
CA THR A 22 -23.47 -16.47 -19.90
C THR A 22 -24.40 -17.61 -20.27
N TYR A 23 -23.82 -18.80 -20.48
CA TYR A 23 -24.52 -19.98 -20.95
C TYR A 23 -25.17 -20.77 -19.81
N GLU A 24 -24.50 -20.84 -18.66
CA GLU A 24 -24.93 -21.62 -17.50
C GLU A 24 -24.66 -20.88 -16.21
N ALA A 25 -25.55 -21.07 -15.23
CA ALA A 25 -25.35 -20.65 -13.86
C ALA A 25 -25.77 -21.74 -12.88
N LYS A 26 -25.01 -21.93 -11.82
CA LYS A 26 -25.32 -22.87 -10.74
C LYS A 26 -24.91 -22.35 -9.38
N LYS A 27 -25.66 -22.75 -8.38
CA LYS A 27 -25.28 -22.59 -6.98
C LYS A 27 -24.25 -23.65 -6.62
N ILE A 28 -23.15 -23.22 -5.99
CA ILE A 28 -22.12 -24.10 -5.43
C ILE A 28 -21.87 -23.70 -3.96
N LEU A 29 -20.95 -24.38 -3.30
CA LEU A 29 -20.40 -23.96 -2.01
C LEU A 29 -18.97 -23.47 -2.21
N ASP A 30 -18.59 -22.40 -1.49
CA ASP A 30 -17.21 -21.95 -1.39
C ASP A 30 -16.37 -22.85 -0.46
N GLU A 31 -15.12 -22.50 -0.22
CA GLU A 31 -14.19 -23.27 0.62
C GLU A 31 -14.61 -23.29 2.10
N GLU A 32 -15.33 -22.29 2.56
CA GLU A 32 -15.90 -22.17 3.91
C GLU A 32 -17.28 -22.84 4.04
N GLY A 33 -17.84 -23.36 2.95
CA GLY A 33 -19.14 -24.01 2.90
C GLY A 33 -20.32 -23.06 2.78
N ASN A 34 -20.11 -21.80 2.43
CA ASN A 34 -21.17 -20.83 2.16
C ASN A 34 -21.67 -20.92 0.72
N ASP A 35 -22.89 -20.42 0.48
CA ASP A 35 -23.44 -20.31 -0.87
C ASP A 35 -22.57 -19.42 -1.77
N ALA A 36 -22.19 -19.94 -2.93
CA ALA A 36 -21.47 -19.23 -3.98
C ALA A 36 -22.16 -19.45 -5.34
N LEU A 37 -21.98 -18.49 -6.24
CA LEU A 37 -22.54 -18.54 -7.59
C LEU A 37 -21.43 -18.81 -8.60
N GLN A 38 -21.57 -19.90 -9.34
CA GLN A 38 -20.70 -20.18 -10.47
C GLN A 38 -21.44 -19.96 -11.79
N THR A 39 -20.82 -19.25 -12.72
CA THR A 39 -21.32 -19.07 -14.08
C THR A 39 -20.28 -19.46 -15.12
N PHE A 40 -20.76 -19.89 -16.28
CA PHE A 40 -19.96 -20.29 -17.43
C PHE A 40 -20.33 -19.39 -18.60
N ALA A 41 -19.39 -18.58 -19.07
CA ALA A 41 -19.59 -17.65 -20.16
C ALA A 41 -18.75 -18.04 -21.39
N THR A 42 -19.32 -17.95 -22.56
CA THR A 42 -18.70 -18.34 -23.84
C THR A 42 -18.26 -17.12 -24.64
N TYR A 43 -17.15 -17.25 -25.38
CA TYR A 43 -16.60 -16.18 -26.22
C TYR A 43 -17.32 -16.06 -27.57
N SER A 44 -18.27 -16.94 -27.84
CA SER A 44 -19.17 -16.87 -28.99
C SER A 44 -20.60 -17.13 -28.55
N LYS A 45 -21.56 -16.60 -29.27
CA LYS A 45 -22.97 -16.92 -29.04
C LYS A 45 -23.29 -18.35 -29.46
N ILE A 46 -23.92 -19.12 -28.58
CA ILE A 46 -24.36 -20.46 -28.86
C ILE A 46 -25.76 -20.41 -29.44
N ARG A 47 -25.92 -20.87 -30.71
CA ARG A 47 -27.21 -20.93 -31.40
C ARG A 47 -27.54 -22.34 -31.83
N GLU A 48 -26.53 -23.20 -31.95
CA GLU A 48 -26.64 -24.61 -32.29
C GLU A 48 -25.51 -25.41 -31.64
N ARG A 49 -25.61 -26.70 -31.58
CA ARG A 49 -24.61 -27.58 -30.93
C ARG A 49 -23.20 -27.42 -31.47
N GLY A 50 -23.08 -27.15 -32.78
CA GLY A 50 -21.78 -26.92 -33.41
C GLY A 50 -21.05 -25.70 -32.89
N ASN A 51 -21.74 -24.68 -32.43
CA ASN A 51 -21.13 -23.49 -31.86
C ASN A 51 -20.47 -23.69 -30.48
N MET A 52 -20.65 -24.87 -29.87
CA MET A 52 -19.97 -25.25 -28.63
C MET A 52 -18.53 -25.75 -28.84
N LEU A 53 -18.12 -25.93 -30.10
CA LEU A 53 -16.80 -26.45 -30.46
C LEU A 53 -15.87 -25.33 -30.90
N ASN A 54 -14.56 -25.46 -30.59
CA ASN A 54 -13.52 -24.51 -30.97
C ASN A 54 -13.77 -23.06 -30.50
N ILE A 55 -14.27 -22.88 -29.28
CA ILE A 55 -14.48 -21.59 -28.65
C ILE A 55 -13.80 -21.53 -27.28
N GLY A 56 -13.36 -20.36 -26.89
CA GLY A 56 -12.94 -20.10 -25.54
C GLY A 56 -14.11 -19.84 -24.59
N ASN A 57 -13.82 -19.87 -23.31
CA ASN A 57 -14.78 -19.62 -22.25
C ASN A 57 -14.12 -18.98 -21.01
N THR A 58 -14.92 -18.42 -20.14
CA THR A 58 -14.52 -18.01 -18.80
C THR A 58 -15.48 -18.63 -17.79
N THR A 59 -14.95 -19.31 -16.80
CA THR A 59 -15.68 -19.67 -15.58
C THR A 59 -15.55 -18.53 -14.60
N LEU A 60 -16.68 -18.04 -14.10
CA LEU A 60 -16.74 -17.01 -13.06
C LEU A 60 -17.30 -17.63 -11.79
N CYS A 61 -16.64 -17.41 -10.66
CA CYS A 61 -17.14 -17.74 -9.34
C CYS A 61 -17.31 -16.44 -8.54
N ALA A 62 -18.55 -16.18 -8.06
CA ALA A 62 -18.84 -15.10 -7.13
C ALA A 62 -19.10 -15.69 -5.74
N PHE A 63 -18.44 -15.14 -4.71
CA PHE A 63 -18.48 -15.58 -3.33
C PHE A 63 -18.39 -14.40 -2.37
N SER A 64 -18.60 -14.61 -1.07
CA SER A 64 -18.58 -13.51 -0.10
C SER A 64 -17.79 -13.87 1.16
N PRO A 65 -16.61 -13.29 1.39
CA PRO A 65 -15.82 -13.53 2.61
C PRO A 65 -16.33 -12.72 3.82
N ALA A 66 -17.06 -11.62 3.58
CA ALA A 66 -17.53 -10.73 4.64
C ALA A 66 -18.78 -9.95 4.19
N LYS A 67 -19.50 -9.36 5.13
CA LYS A 67 -20.68 -8.52 4.86
C LYS A 67 -20.31 -7.34 3.95
N ASP A 68 -21.13 -7.11 2.92
CA ASP A 68 -20.96 -6.08 1.90
C ASP A 68 -19.62 -6.20 1.11
N ILE A 69 -19.06 -7.42 1.04
CA ILE A 69 -17.88 -7.74 0.23
C ILE A 69 -18.19 -8.94 -0.65
N ILE A 70 -17.98 -8.79 -1.96
CA ILE A 70 -18.14 -9.87 -2.93
C ILE A 70 -16.80 -10.08 -3.64
N GLY A 71 -16.29 -11.31 -3.59
CA GLY A 71 -15.17 -11.80 -4.38
C GLY A 71 -15.63 -12.34 -5.73
N ILE A 72 -14.89 -12.03 -6.77
CA ILE A 72 -15.06 -12.54 -8.13
C ILE A 72 -13.76 -13.21 -8.56
N ARG A 73 -13.85 -14.49 -8.93
CA ARG A 73 -12.73 -15.23 -9.53
C ARG A 73 -13.08 -15.57 -10.97
N LEU A 74 -12.29 -15.08 -11.90
CA LEU A 74 -12.36 -15.40 -13.32
C LEU A 74 -11.30 -16.44 -13.66
N THR A 75 -11.65 -17.50 -14.38
CA THR A 75 -10.72 -18.56 -14.79
C THR A 75 -10.95 -18.91 -16.24
N HIS A 76 -9.88 -18.78 -17.04
CA HIS A 76 -9.84 -19.30 -18.40
C HIS A 76 -9.36 -20.76 -18.40
N PHE A 77 -8.14 -21.00 -17.88
CA PHE A 77 -7.60 -22.33 -17.61
C PHE A 77 -7.21 -22.49 -16.15
N GLU A 78 -7.35 -23.71 -15.60
CA GLU A 78 -6.91 -24.03 -14.24
C GLU A 78 -5.40 -23.80 -14.11
N ARG A 79 -5.03 -22.99 -13.13
CA ARG A 79 -3.65 -22.61 -12.85
C ARG A 79 -2.97 -23.67 -11.98
N LYS A 80 -1.74 -24.04 -12.34
CA LYS A 80 -0.93 -25.00 -11.55
C LYS A 80 0.30 -24.38 -10.89
N ASP A 81 0.66 -23.15 -11.25
CA ASP A 81 1.81 -22.46 -10.69
C ASP A 81 1.48 -21.93 -9.30
N LYS A 82 2.46 -21.98 -8.40
CA LYS A 82 2.36 -21.44 -7.06
C LYS A 82 2.62 -19.93 -7.09
N THR A 83 1.59 -19.15 -7.32
CA THR A 83 1.63 -17.71 -7.06
C THR A 83 1.15 -17.49 -5.65
N PRO A 84 1.88 -16.75 -4.80
CA PRO A 84 1.39 -16.39 -3.47
C PRO A 84 0.13 -15.54 -3.58
N ASP A 85 -0.92 -15.90 -2.82
CA ASP A 85 -2.12 -15.09 -2.66
C ASP A 85 -2.04 -14.30 -1.36
N TYR A 86 -2.63 -13.10 -1.33
CA TYR A 86 -2.74 -12.36 -0.09
C TYR A 86 -3.77 -12.99 0.84
N GLU A 87 -3.47 -12.97 2.14
CA GLU A 87 -4.36 -13.53 3.15
C GLU A 87 -5.67 -12.74 3.24
N ILE A 88 -6.78 -13.44 3.10
CA ILE A 88 -8.13 -12.89 3.23
C ILE A 88 -8.75 -13.40 4.54
N VAL A 89 -9.15 -12.47 5.39
CA VAL A 89 -9.83 -12.80 6.65
C VAL A 89 -11.32 -12.93 6.40
N THR A 90 -11.82 -14.16 6.47
CA THR A 90 -13.25 -14.46 6.34
C THR A 90 -14.00 -14.22 7.66
N GLN A 91 -15.28 -13.87 7.58
CA GLN A 91 -16.14 -13.67 8.74
C GLN A 91 -17.13 -14.85 8.87
N GLU A 92 -17.09 -15.56 9.98
CA GLU A 92 -17.95 -16.74 10.25
C GLU A 92 -19.45 -16.46 10.19
N GLU A 93 -19.90 -15.22 10.37
CA GLU A 93 -21.32 -14.84 10.40
C GLU A 93 -21.92 -14.52 9.03
N VAL A 94 -21.12 -14.57 7.94
CA VAL A 94 -21.59 -14.25 6.60
C VAL A 94 -22.43 -15.39 6.05
N LYS A 95 -23.63 -15.06 5.57
CA LYS A 95 -24.56 -16.00 4.94
C LYS A 95 -25.02 -15.44 3.59
N PRO A 96 -24.21 -15.53 2.55
CA PRO A 96 -24.63 -15.12 1.22
C PRO A 96 -25.77 -16.00 0.72
N THR A 97 -26.58 -15.44 -0.16
CA THR A 97 -27.70 -16.16 -0.79
C THR A 97 -27.58 -16.10 -2.30
N VAL A 98 -27.89 -17.20 -2.96
CA VAL A 98 -27.87 -17.32 -4.42
C VAL A 98 -29.29 -17.51 -4.93
N SER A 99 -29.69 -16.70 -5.91
CA SER A 99 -30.97 -16.82 -6.66
C SER A 99 -30.66 -16.92 -8.15
N ILE A 100 -31.27 -17.89 -8.82
CA ILE A 100 -31.14 -18.09 -10.26
C ILE A 100 -32.54 -18.10 -10.86
N ILE A 101 -32.80 -17.13 -11.72
CA ILE A 101 -33.99 -17.05 -12.56
C ILE A 101 -33.57 -17.44 -13.97
N PRO A 102 -33.85 -18.67 -14.43
CA PRO A 102 -33.42 -19.10 -15.74
C PRO A 102 -34.10 -18.30 -16.84
N GLY A 103 -33.37 -17.96 -17.90
CA GLY A 103 -33.98 -17.44 -19.11
C GLY A 103 -34.70 -18.54 -19.89
N VAL A 104 -35.49 -18.14 -20.86
CA VAL A 104 -36.12 -19.08 -21.81
C VAL A 104 -35.25 -19.22 -23.03
N VAL A 105 -34.93 -20.45 -23.41
CA VAL A 105 -34.19 -20.76 -24.65
C VAL A 105 -35.10 -21.52 -25.61
N ASP A 106 -34.91 -21.34 -26.91
CA ASP A 106 -35.56 -22.11 -27.95
C ASP A 106 -35.04 -23.55 -28.03
N GLY A 107 -35.60 -24.38 -28.90
CA GLY A 107 -35.20 -25.76 -29.08
C GLY A 107 -33.76 -25.95 -29.64
N GLN A 108 -33.10 -24.88 -30.03
CA GLN A 108 -31.70 -24.83 -30.51
C GLN A 108 -30.74 -24.18 -29.48
N GLY A 109 -31.24 -23.68 -28.35
CA GLY A 109 -30.45 -23.06 -27.30
C GLY A 109 -30.26 -21.54 -27.44
N ALA A 110 -30.94 -20.88 -28.38
CA ALA A 110 -30.96 -19.43 -28.48
C ALA A 110 -31.84 -18.80 -27.41
N GLY A 111 -31.36 -17.79 -26.70
CA GLY A 111 -32.14 -17.06 -25.67
C GLY A 111 -33.36 -16.36 -26.29
N ILE A 112 -34.55 -16.65 -25.76
CA ILE A 112 -35.84 -16.00 -26.09
C ILE A 112 -36.14 -14.95 -25.04
N GLU A 113 -35.90 -15.28 -23.76
CA GLU A 113 -36.03 -14.36 -22.61
C GLU A 113 -34.75 -14.41 -21.79
N SER A 114 -34.29 -13.25 -21.34
CA SER A 114 -33.13 -13.13 -20.44
C SER A 114 -33.44 -13.67 -19.05
N GLY A 115 -32.52 -14.44 -18.51
CA GLY A 115 -32.51 -14.82 -17.10
C GLY A 115 -31.50 -13.98 -16.29
N THR A 116 -31.47 -14.21 -15.00
CA THR A 116 -30.50 -13.57 -14.08
C THR A 116 -30.02 -14.55 -13.03
N ALA A 117 -28.74 -14.46 -12.68
CA ALA A 117 -28.18 -15.13 -11.52
C ALA A 117 -27.62 -14.08 -10.57
N THR A 118 -27.99 -14.17 -9.31
CA THR A 118 -27.66 -13.16 -8.30
C THR A 118 -27.06 -13.82 -7.07
N LEU A 119 -25.94 -13.25 -6.58
CA LEU A 119 -25.44 -13.52 -5.23
C LEU A 119 -25.59 -12.24 -4.41
N THR A 120 -26.13 -12.38 -3.21
CA THR A 120 -26.38 -11.26 -2.28
C THR A 120 -25.71 -11.52 -0.93
N THR A 121 -25.04 -10.51 -0.40
CA THR A 121 -24.46 -10.49 0.94
C THR A 121 -24.85 -9.17 1.63
N GLU A 122 -25.63 -9.22 2.71
CA GLU A 122 -26.23 -8.06 3.39
C GLU A 122 -26.86 -7.07 2.38
N ASN A 123 -26.21 -5.89 2.14
CA ASN A 123 -26.71 -4.84 1.26
C ASN A 123 -26.08 -4.84 -0.14
N LEU A 124 -25.05 -5.69 -0.37
CA LEU A 124 -24.35 -5.78 -1.64
C LEU A 124 -24.81 -7.01 -2.42
N SER A 125 -25.09 -6.85 -3.70
CA SER A 125 -25.38 -7.95 -4.61
C SER A 125 -24.61 -7.83 -5.92
N VAL A 126 -24.29 -8.97 -6.52
CA VAL A 126 -23.86 -9.08 -7.91
C VAL A 126 -24.95 -9.81 -8.70
N GLU A 127 -25.34 -9.21 -9.82
CA GLU A 127 -26.35 -9.75 -10.75
C GLU A 127 -25.68 -10.01 -12.11
N ILE A 128 -25.78 -11.23 -12.60
CA ILE A 128 -25.20 -11.68 -13.87
C ILE A 128 -26.32 -12.04 -14.83
N SER A 129 -26.29 -11.47 -16.05
CA SER A 129 -27.27 -11.77 -17.11
C SER A 129 -27.07 -13.18 -17.66
N LEU A 130 -28.15 -13.89 -17.88
CA LEU A 130 -28.17 -15.24 -18.47
C LEU A 130 -28.87 -15.26 -19.84
N ASN A 131 -28.33 -16.03 -20.76
CA ASN A 131 -28.89 -16.26 -22.11
C ASN A 131 -29.10 -14.99 -22.93
N THR A 132 -28.34 -13.94 -22.61
CA THR A 132 -28.34 -12.66 -23.31
C THR A 132 -26.91 -12.09 -23.31
N GLN A 133 -26.75 -10.88 -23.82
CA GLN A 133 -25.47 -10.19 -23.80
C GLN A 133 -24.88 -10.18 -22.39
N PHE A 134 -23.59 -10.55 -22.27
CA PHE A 134 -22.89 -10.57 -20.98
C PHE A 134 -22.98 -9.21 -20.30
N ARG A 135 -23.41 -9.21 -19.04
CA ARG A 135 -23.38 -8.09 -18.11
C ARG A 135 -23.31 -8.61 -16.68
N MET A 136 -22.47 -8.00 -15.86
CA MET A 136 -22.38 -8.24 -14.43
C MET A 136 -22.48 -6.88 -13.72
N SER A 137 -23.48 -6.72 -12.86
CA SER A 137 -23.81 -5.47 -12.17
C SER A 137 -23.67 -5.62 -10.68
N PHE A 138 -22.99 -4.70 -10.02
CA PHE A 138 -22.86 -4.64 -8.56
C PHE A 138 -23.81 -3.57 -8.02
N LYS A 139 -24.66 -3.95 -7.06
CA LYS A 139 -25.65 -3.04 -6.47
C LYS A 139 -25.50 -3.01 -4.95
N TYR A 140 -25.37 -1.82 -4.39
CA TYR A 140 -25.38 -1.59 -2.95
C TYR A 140 -26.68 -0.89 -2.55
N LYS A 141 -27.44 -1.48 -1.61
CA LYS A 141 -28.78 -0.98 -1.24
C LYS A 141 -29.70 -0.75 -2.47
N ASN A 142 -29.65 -1.66 -3.44
CA ASN A 142 -30.35 -1.61 -4.73
C ASN A 142 -29.89 -0.52 -5.71
N GLN A 143 -28.89 0.28 -5.39
CA GLN A 143 -28.27 1.23 -6.31
C GLN A 143 -27.06 0.60 -6.98
N GLU A 144 -26.99 0.66 -8.32
CA GLU A 144 -25.82 0.21 -9.04
C GLU A 144 -24.61 1.11 -8.71
N ILE A 145 -23.51 0.50 -8.28
CA ILE A 145 -22.27 1.21 -7.94
C ILE A 145 -21.21 1.05 -9.01
N THR A 146 -21.17 -0.08 -9.71
CA THR A 146 -20.32 -0.34 -10.87
C THR A 146 -20.84 -1.57 -11.61
N ALA A 147 -20.34 -1.79 -12.83
CA ALA A 147 -20.68 -2.96 -13.64
C ALA A 147 -19.54 -3.35 -14.57
N SER A 148 -19.45 -4.63 -14.90
CA SER A 148 -18.69 -5.21 -16.00
C SER A 148 -19.65 -5.48 -17.17
N GLU A 149 -19.41 -4.87 -18.31
CA GLU A 149 -20.30 -4.94 -19.48
C GLU A 149 -19.66 -5.71 -20.63
N LEU A 150 -20.32 -5.75 -21.77
CA LEU A 150 -19.79 -6.38 -22.97
C LEU A 150 -18.38 -5.88 -23.30
N ASN A 151 -17.47 -6.80 -23.57
CA ASN A 151 -16.05 -6.60 -23.84
C ASN A 151 -15.21 -6.07 -22.63
N ALA A 152 -15.74 -6.04 -21.43
CA ALA A 152 -15.01 -5.67 -20.23
C ALA A 152 -14.06 -6.77 -19.78
N GLN A 153 -14.59 -7.95 -19.56
CA GLN A 153 -13.74 -9.13 -19.28
C GLN A 153 -13.05 -9.61 -20.54
N ALA A 154 -11.81 -10.05 -20.42
CA ALA A 154 -11.08 -10.61 -21.54
C ALA A 154 -10.03 -11.62 -21.11
N SER A 155 -9.86 -12.62 -21.96
CA SER A 155 -8.71 -13.51 -22.09
C SER A 155 -7.84 -12.98 -23.22
N ILE A 156 -6.55 -12.72 -22.98
CA ILE A 156 -5.69 -11.98 -23.91
C ILE A 156 -4.37 -12.71 -24.09
N ASP A 157 -4.04 -13.06 -25.34
CA ASP A 157 -2.74 -13.62 -25.70
C ASP A 157 -1.84 -12.56 -26.33
N ASP A 158 -0.61 -12.44 -25.87
CA ASP A 158 0.44 -11.65 -26.52
C ASP A 158 1.14 -12.52 -27.59
N ILE A 159 0.65 -12.48 -28.81
CA ILE A 159 1.15 -13.29 -29.93
C ILE A 159 2.56 -12.88 -30.37
N SER A 160 3.13 -11.80 -29.88
CA SER A 160 4.52 -11.45 -30.10
C SER A 160 5.49 -12.33 -29.29
N THR A 161 5.00 -12.97 -28.22
CA THR A 161 5.79 -13.80 -27.30
C THR A 161 5.70 -15.28 -27.57
N GLY A 162 4.81 -15.73 -28.48
CA GLY A 162 4.61 -17.14 -28.83
C GLY A 162 3.60 -17.33 -29.95
N ALA A 163 3.41 -18.59 -30.40
CA ALA A 163 2.50 -18.94 -31.48
C ALA A 163 1.18 -19.50 -30.93
N LEU A 164 0.05 -19.00 -31.42
CA LEU A 164 -1.26 -19.54 -31.15
C LEU A 164 -1.62 -20.71 -32.00
N TYR A 165 -2.38 -21.67 -31.45
CA TYR A 165 -3.16 -22.59 -32.25
C TYR A 165 -4.15 -21.81 -33.12
N PRO A 166 -4.29 -22.13 -34.41
CA PRO A 166 -5.44 -21.62 -35.15
C PRO A 166 -6.73 -22.20 -34.56
N LEU A 167 -7.48 -21.37 -33.80
CA LEU A 167 -8.72 -21.79 -33.16
C LEU A 167 -9.86 -22.03 -34.17
N SER A 168 -9.75 -21.57 -35.39
CA SER A 168 -10.73 -21.85 -36.45
C SER A 168 -10.20 -22.83 -37.46
N VAL A 169 -10.33 -24.11 -37.17
CA VAL A 169 -10.13 -25.18 -38.16
C VAL A 169 -11.44 -25.45 -38.94
N ALA A 170 -12.54 -24.80 -38.56
CA ALA A 170 -13.80 -24.91 -39.30
C ALA A 170 -13.65 -24.35 -40.72
N GLY A 171 -13.49 -25.22 -41.70
CA GLY A 171 -13.33 -24.89 -43.12
C GLY A 171 -11.88 -24.90 -43.64
N SER A 172 -10.85 -25.18 -42.84
CA SER A 172 -9.50 -25.37 -43.35
C SER A 172 -9.25 -26.82 -43.78
N GLN A 173 -8.57 -26.99 -44.88
CA GLN A 173 -8.17 -28.33 -45.38
C GLN A 173 -6.92 -28.87 -44.67
N MET A 174 -6.52 -28.35 -43.53
CA MET A 174 -5.40 -28.89 -42.77
C MET A 174 -5.70 -30.29 -42.23
N SER A 175 -4.83 -31.23 -42.52
CA SER A 175 -4.96 -32.57 -41.96
C SER A 175 -4.65 -32.57 -40.45
N ILE A 176 -5.23 -33.52 -39.71
CA ILE A 176 -4.96 -33.73 -38.28
C ILE A 176 -3.46 -33.89 -38.03
N ASN A 177 -2.71 -34.46 -38.97
CA ASN A 177 -1.27 -34.62 -38.84
C ASN A 177 -0.49 -33.31 -38.94
N GLU A 178 -0.93 -32.36 -39.79
CA GLU A 178 -0.31 -31.01 -39.86
C GLU A 178 -0.57 -30.19 -38.61
N VAL A 179 -1.76 -30.29 -38.03
CA VAL A 179 -2.10 -29.67 -36.75
C VAL A 179 -1.29 -30.29 -35.61
N GLN A 180 -1.15 -31.61 -35.55
CA GLN A 180 -0.33 -32.29 -34.54
C GLN A 180 1.16 -31.97 -34.69
N GLN A 181 1.68 -31.87 -35.89
CA GLN A 181 3.10 -31.58 -36.13
C GLN A 181 3.45 -30.11 -35.87
N SER A 182 2.53 -29.18 -36.13
CA SER A 182 2.68 -27.77 -35.76
C SER A 182 2.59 -27.54 -34.26
N SER A 183 1.90 -28.42 -33.52
CA SER A 183 1.73 -28.30 -32.06
C SER A 183 2.96 -28.70 -31.22
N ILE A 184 3.89 -29.49 -31.80
CA ILE A 184 5.05 -30.04 -31.07
C ILE A 184 6.09 -28.98 -30.72
N ASN A 185 6.14 -27.85 -31.44
CA ASN A 185 7.10 -26.77 -31.25
C ASN A 185 6.44 -25.41 -30.86
N LEU A 186 5.20 -25.43 -30.41
CA LEU A 186 4.51 -24.21 -30.02
C LEU A 186 4.97 -23.72 -28.63
N VAL A 187 5.58 -22.57 -28.61
CA VAL A 187 5.76 -21.79 -27.36
C VAL A 187 4.45 -21.05 -27.12
N ARG A 188 3.80 -21.33 -26.00
CA ARG A 188 2.59 -20.59 -25.61
C ARG A 188 2.91 -19.11 -25.49
N PRO A 189 2.07 -18.22 -26.04
CA PRO A 189 2.23 -16.79 -25.81
C PRO A 189 1.98 -16.47 -24.33
N LYS A 190 2.50 -15.33 -23.87
CA LYS A 190 2.08 -14.78 -22.60
C LYS A 190 0.59 -14.51 -22.62
N HIS A 191 -0.06 -14.87 -21.54
CA HIS A 191 -1.50 -14.75 -21.40
C HIS A 191 -1.84 -13.77 -20.27
N TYR A 192 -2.89 -12.98 -20.48
CA TYR A 192 -3.38 -12.02 -19.49
C TYR A 192 -4.88 -12.17 -19.31
N MET A 193 -5.32 -12.06 -18.07
CA MET A 193 -6.73 -11.84 -17.73
C MET A 193 -6.97 -10.37 -17.45
N ARG A 194 -8.09 -9.85 -17.92
CA ARG A 194 -8.48 -8.43 -17.80
C ARG A 194 -9.91 -8.30 -17.34
N GLU A 195 -10.16 -7.29 -16.48
CA GLU A 195 -11.49 -6.79 -16.15
C GLU A 195 -11.54 -5.27 -16.35
N MET A 196 -12.71 -4.74 -16.75
CA MET A 196 -13.01 -3.31 -16.80
C MET A 196 -14.31 -3.03 -16.04
N LEU A 197 -14.21 -2.23 -15.00
CA LEU A 197 -15.39 -1.79 -14.24
C LEU A 197 -15.81 -0.38 -14.65
N ASN A 198 -17.11 -0.19 -14.81
CA ASN A 198 -17.67 1.11 -15.18
C ASN A 198 -17.31 2.17 -14.13
N LEU A 199 -16.94 3.34 -14.61
CA LEU A 199 -16.67 4.53 -13.81
C LEU A 199 -17.78 5.56 -14.08
N ASP A 200 -18.58 5.82 -13.06
CA ASP A 200 -19.70 6.79 -13.17
C ASP A 200 -19.16 8.23 -13.21
N VAL A 201 -19.99 9.12 -13.76
CA VAL A 201 -19.67 10.55 -13.88
C VAL A 201 -19.33 11.13 -12.52
N ASP A 202 -18.25 11.91 -12.47
CA ASP A 202 -17.72 12.59 -11.28
C ASP A 202 -17.14 11.69 -10.17
N THR A 203 -17.02 10.38 -10.40
CA THR A 203 -16.35 9.48 -9.47
C THR A 203 -14.83 9.71 -9.48
N LYS A 204 -14.25 9.92 -8.29
CA LYS A 204 -12.81 10.08 -8.08
C LYS A 204 -12.20 8.77 -7.57
N ILE A 205 -11.03 8.43 -8.07
CA ILE A 205 -10.29 7.22 -7.71
C ILE A 205 -9.05 7.60 -6.90
N TYR A 206 -8.83 6.89 -5.79
CA TYR A 206 -7.70 7.05 -4.87
C TYR A 206 -7.06 5.70 -4.56
N GLY A 207 -5.88 5.71 -3.92
CA GLY A 207 -5.25 4.49 -3.44
C GLY A 207 -4.05 4.02 -4.27
N PHE A 208 -3.92 2.72 -4.49
CA PHE A 208 -2.81 2.01 -5.14
C PHE A 208 -1.48 2.01 -4.36
N GLY A 209 -1.52 2.25 -3.06
CA GLY A 209 -0.33 2.37 -2.23
C GLY A 209 0.25 3.78 -2.21
N GLU A 210 1.54 3.90 -1.91
CA GLU A 210 2.23 5.19 -1.82
C GLU A 210 2.59 5.68 -3.23
N ARG A 211 1.86 6.68 -3.71
CA ARG A 211 2.02 7.22 -5.07
C ARG A 211 2.28 8.72 -5.01
N PHE A 212 3.45 9.14 -5.47
CA PHE A 212 3.89 10.54 -5.49
C PHE A 212 3.30 11.34 -6.66
N THR A 213 2.66 10.67 -7.61
CA THR A 213 1.86 11.25 -8.71
C THR A 213 0.60 11.95 -8.16
N PRO A 214 -0.14 12.72 -8.98
CA PRO A 214 -1.35 13.41 -8.54
C PRO A 214 -2.28 12.55 -7.69
N PHE A 215 -2.85 13.13 -6.64
CA PHE A 215 -3.61 12.41 -5.61
C PHE A 215 -4.85 11.70 -6.16
N VAL A 216 -5.66 12.38 -6.97
CA VAL A 216 -6.75 11.76 -7.74
C VAL A 216 -6.16 11.01 -8.93
N LYS A 217 -6.48 9.73 -9.05
CA LYS A 217 -5.84 8.83 -10.03
C LYS A 217 -6.50 8.76 -11.40
N ASN A 218 -7.64 9.40 -11.59
CA ASN A 218 -8.31 9.47 -12.89
C ASN A 218 -7.38 10.00 -13.99
N GLY A 219 -7.26 9.28 -15.09
CA GLY A 219 -6.37 9.57 -16.20
C GLY A 219 -4.96 8.97 -16.08
N GLN A 220 -4.67 8.18 -15.04
CA GLN A 220 -3.35 7.58 -14.80
C GLN A 220 -3.32 6.10 -15.16
N THR A 221 -2.15 5.64 -15.61
CA THR A 221 -1.75 4.23 -15.62
C THR A 221 -0.99 3.96 -14.32
N VAL A 222 -1.30 2.88 -13.63
CA VAL A 222 -0.66 2.50 -12.36
C VAL A 222 -0.25 1.03 -12.41
N ASP A 223 1.05 0.76 -12.31
CA ASP A 223 1.57 -0.59 -12.24
C ASP A 223 1.88 -0.97 -10.78
N ILE A 224 1.41 -2.12 -10.35
CA ILE A 224 1.62 -2.69 -9.01
C ILE A 224 2.85 -3.57 -9.06
N ILE A 225 4.01 -2.95 -8.93
CA ILE A 225 5.31 -3.62 -8.85
C ILE A 225 6.17 -2.83 -7.86
N ASN A 226 6.57 -3.44 -6.75
CA ASN A 226 7.44 -2.79 -5.79
C ASN A 226 8.82 -2.50 -6.41
N LYS A 227 9.22 -1.24 -6.38
CA LYS A 227 10.49 -0.77 -6.94
C LYS A 227 11.12 0.31 -6.07
N ASP A 228 12.42 0.37 -6.09
CA ASP A 228 13.20 1.43 -5.49
C ASP A 228 13.24 2.64 -6.45
N GLY A 229 12.24 3.49 -6.35
CA GLY A 229 11.99 4.59 -7.28
C GLY A 229 12.26 5.99 -6.71
N GLY A 230 12.56 6.09 -5.41
CA GLY A 230 12.58 7.39 -4.73
C GLY A 230 11.20 8.06 -4.75
N THR A 231 11.13 9.33 -4.38
CA THR A 231 9.88 10.11 -4.39
C THR A 231 9.69 10.94 -5.67
N GLY A 232 10.60 10.86 -6.62
CA GLY A 232 10.62 11.65 -7.85
C GLY A 232 10.03 10.95 -9.08
N SER A 233 9.42 9.77 -8.93
CA SER A 233 8.89 8.98 -10.04
C SER A 233 7.54 8.34 -9.70
N GLU A 234 6.90 7.71 -10.70
CA GLU A 234 5.69 6.90 -10.50
C GLU A 234 5.97 5.56 -9.80
N GLN A 235 7.23 5.17 -9.72
CA GLN A 235 7.63 3.94 -9.04
C GLN A 235 7.53 4.09 -7.52
N SER A 236 7.24 3.01 -6.83
CA SER A 236 6.99 3.03 -5.39
C SER A 236 7.54 1.79 -4.70
N TYR A 237 7.94 1.97 -3.45
CA TYR A 237 8.30 0.89 -2.53
C TYR A 237 7.08 0.15 -1.96
N LYS A 238 5.89 0.74 -2.07
CA LYS A 238 4.65 0.27 -1.45
C LYS A 238 3.52 0.30 -2.46
N ASN A 239 3.29 -0.85 -3.08
CA ASN A 239 2.25 -1.03 -4.08
C ASN A 239 1.13 -1.90 -3.51
N ILE A 240 -0.08 -1.36 -3.53
CA ILE A 240 -1.28 -2.02 -3.02
C ILE A 240 -2.30 -2.09 -4.16
N PRO A 241 -2.68 -3.29 -4.63
CA PRO A 241 -3.64 -3.44 -5.74
C PRO A 241 -5.09 -3.16 -5.28
N PHE A 242 -5.29 -2.01 -4.65
CA PHE A 242 -6.56 -1.53 -4.13
C PHE A 242 -6.81 -0.09 -4.53
N TYR A 243 -8.01 0.18 -5.01
CA TYR A 243 -8.48 1.54 -5.18
C TYR A 243 -9.80 1.81 -4.45
N LEU A 244 -9.94 3.05 -4.00
CA LEU A 244 -11.15 3.60 -3.40
C LEU A 244 -11.83 4.49 -4.42
N ALA A 245 -13.08 4.18 -4.75
CA ALA A 245 -13.94 4.99 -5.62
C ALA A 245 -14.91 5.80 -4.78
N CYS A 246 -14.93 7.12 -4.99
CA CYS A 246 -15.78 8.05 -4.26
C CYS A 246 -16.50 8.99 -5.22
N LYS A 247 -17.82 9.00 -5.15
CA LYS A 247 -18.67 9.99 -5.79
C LYS A 247 -19.39 10.80 -4.71
N PRO A 248 -19.16 12.12 -4.61
CA PRO A 248 -19.85 12.94 -3.63
C PRO A 248 -21.35 12.92 -3.87
N GLY A 249 -22.12 12.82 -2.78
CA GLY A 249 -23.58 12.92 -2.85
C GLY A 249 -24.04 14.35 -3.07
N ILE A 250 -25.28 14.50 -3.55
CA ILE A 250 -25.99 15.78 -3.58
C ILE A 250 -26.48 16.11 -2.15
N ASP A 251 -26.74 15.08 -1.36
CA ASP A 251 -27.11 15.13 0.04
C ASP A 251 -26.41 13.99 0.82
N GLU A 252 -26.64 13.89 2.14
CA GLU A 252 -25.99 12.96 3.05
C GLU A 252 -26.22 11.47 2.71
N ASN A 253 -27.16 11.15 1.83
CA ASN A 253 -27.57 9.76 1.53
C ASN A 253 -27.31 9.34 0.07
N THR A 254 -26.79 10.20 -0.78
CA THR A 254 -26.65 9.95 -2.23
C THR A 254 -25.21 9.72 -2.70
N GLY A 255 -24.23 9.77 -1.80
CA GLY A 255 -22.83 9.44 -2.11
C GLY A 255 -22.67 7.96 -2.47
N ILE A 256 -21.74 7.66 -3.39
CA ILE A 256 -21.38 6.30 -3.77
C ILE A 256 -19.94 6.05 -3.34
N TYR A 257 -19.72 5.01 -2.52
CA TYR A 257 -18.42 4.64 -1.99
C TYR A 257 -18.22 3.15 -2.15
N TYR A 258 -17.18 2.76 -2.87
CA TYR A 258 -16.77 1.37 -2.97
C TYR A 258 -15.26 1.24 -3.15
N GLY A 259 -14.72 0.09 -2.77
CA GLY A 259 -13.34 -0.29 -3.03
C GLY A 259 -13.28 -1.46 -4.00
N VAL A 260 -12.20 -1.52 -4.76
CA VAL A 260 -11.85 -2.69 -5.56
C VAL A 260 -10.45 -3.13 -5.17
N PHE A 261 -10.35 -4.35 -4.70
CA PHE A 261 -9.08 -4.99 -4.34
C PHE A 261 -8.83 -6.16 -5.30
N VAL A 262 -7.70 -6.15 -5.99
CA VAL A 262 -7.27 -7.25 -6.87
C VAL A 262 -6.34 -8.16 -6.07
N ASN A 263 -6.76 -9.41 -5.83
CA ASN A 263 -6.02 -10.38 -5.01
C ASN A 263 -4.98 -11.12 -5.85
N GLU A 264 -4.02 -10.37 -6.37
CA GLU A 264 -2.93 -10.91 -7.19
C GLU A 264 -1.60 -10.33 -6.70
N SER A 265 -0.69 -11.19 -6.28
CA SER A 265 0.67 -10.78 -5.90
C SER A 265 1.57 -10.54 -7.12
N GLN A 266 1.21 -11.07 -8.28
CA GLN A 266 1.89 -10.79 -9.52
C GLN A 266 1.73 -9.33 -9.95
N PRO A 267 2.63 -8.82 -10.82
CA PRO A 267 2.49 -7.51 -11.41
C PRO A 267 1.10 -7.32 -12.03
N THR A 268 0.37 -6.34 -11.52
CA THR A 268 -0.96 -5.97 -11.98
C THR A 268 -0.93 -4.55 -12.51
N SER A 269 -1.53 -4.32 -13.67
CA SER A 269 -1.58 -3.00 -14.29
C SER A 269 -2.99 -2.45 -14.26
N PHE A 270 -3.14 -1.19 -13.80
CA PHE A 270 -4.40 -0.46 -13.79
C PHE A 270 -4.37 0.68 -14.80
N GLU A 271 -5.43 0.78 -15.61
CA GLU A 271 -5.74 1.91 -16.47
C GLU A 271 -6.95 2.63 -15.87
N VAL A 272 -6.69 3.73 -15.15
CA VAL A 272 -7.73 4.48 -14.43
C VAL A 272 -8.26 5.59 -15.35
N ALA A 273 -9.32 5.33 -16.10
CA ALA A 273 -9.85 6.24 -17.10
C ALA A 273 -8.77 6.70 -18.13
N SER A 274 -7.78 5.88 -18.40
CA SER A 274 -6.61 6.22 -19.25
C SER A 274 -6.57 5.47 -20.57
N GLU A 275 -7.12 4.27 -20.69
CA GLU A 275 -7.38 3.57 -21.95
C GLU A 275 -8.82 3.79 -22.40
N ASN A 276 -9.79 3.53 -21.52
CA ASN A 276 -11.19 3.90 -21.69
C ASN A 276 -11.58 4.87 -20.57
N VAL A 277 -11.97 6.10 -20.94
CA VAL A 277 -12.26 7.18 -19.96
C VAL A 277 -13.49 6.93 -19.07
N GLN A 278 -14.31 5.95 -19.42
CA GLN A 278 -15.51 5.56 -18.66
C GLN A 278 -15.28 4.34 -17.77
N ARG A 279 -14.03 3.84 -17.66
CA ARG A 279 -13.74 2.58 -16.95
C ARG A 279 -12.44 2.64 -16.17
N VAL A 280 -12.40 1.84 -15.12
CA VAL A 280 -11.16 1.40 -14.50
C VAL A 280 -10.88 -0.02 -14.99
N GLN A 281 -9.79 -0.19 -15.75
CA GLN A 281 -9.32 -1.47 -16.24
C GLN A 281 -8.21 -1.98 -15.34
N PHE A 282 -8.19 -3.28 -15.07
CA PHE A 282 -7.04 -3.96 -14.47
C PHE A 282 -6.76 -5.29 -15.15
N SER A 283 -5.49 -5.63 -15.22
CA SER A 283 -5.01 -6.85 -15.88
C SER A 283 -3.78 -7.42 -15.19
N THR A 284 -3.67 -8.75 -15.18
CA THR A 284 -2.54 -9.50 -14.65
C THR A 284 -2.12 -10.58 -15.63
N GLU A 285 -0.84 -10.99 -15.62
CA GLU A 285 -0.36 -12.12 -16.38
C GLU A 285 -0.87 -13.42 -15.75
N GLY A 286 -1.39 -14.35 -16.54
CA GLY A 286 -1.90 -15.66 -16.11
C GLY A 286 -3.29 -15.95 -16.64
N GLU A 287 -3.84 -17.09 -16.21
CA GLU A 287 -5.10 -17.67 -16.69
C GLU A 287 -6.28 -17.44 -15.73
N SER A 288 -6.04 -16.73 -14.62
CA SER A 288 -7.04 -16.39 -13.61
C SER A 288 -6.88 -14.95 -13.15
N LEU A 289 -7.95 -14.39 -12.60
CA LEU A 289 -7.96 -13.06 -12.00
C LEU A 289 -8.98 -13.07 -10.86
N GLU A 290 -8.53 -12.75 -9.65
CA GLU A 290 -9.40 -12.63 -8.49
C GLU A 290 -9.45 -11.18 -7.99
N TYR A 291 -10.65 -10.68 -7.73
CA TYR A 291 -10.82 -9.35 -7.15
C TYR A 291 -12.06 -9.27 -6.26
N TYR A 292 -12.08 -8.25 -5.40
CA TYR A 292 -13.17 -8.02 -4.42
C TYR A 292 -13.78 -6.65 -4.63
N ILE A 293 -15.12 -6.60 -4.62
CA ILE A 293 -15.90 -5.37 -4.52
C ILE A 293 -16.30 -5.18 -3.07
N ILE A 294 -15.93 -4.05 -2.50
CA ILE A 294 -16.15 -3.70 -1.09
C ILE A 294 -17.05 -2.47 -1.07
N ALA A 295 -18.31 -2.61 -0.70
CA ALA A 295 -19.26 -1.50 -0.64
C ALA A 295 -19.40 -0.94 0.78
N GLY A 296 -19.67 0.36 0.87
CA GLY A 296 -19.81 1.01 2.17
C GLY A 296 -20.70 2.24 2.14
N GLU A 297 -21.15 2.67 3.34
CA GLU A 297 -21.96 3.88 3.53
C GLU A 297 -21.13 5.16 3.41
N SER A 298 -19.80 5.05 3.56
CA SER A 298 -18.84 6.14 3.50
C SER A 298 -17.49 5.63 3.00
N ALA A 299 -16.62 6.52 2.59
CA ALA A 299 -15.24 6.19 2.25
C ALA A 299 -14.48 5.56 3.43
N LYS A 300 -14.73 6.01 4.66
CA LYS A 300 -14.15 5.41 5.88
C LYS A 300 -14.66 4.00 6.13
N ASP A 301 -15.93 3.71 5.87
CA ASP A 301 -16.49 2.36 6.01
C ASP A 301 -15.84 1.38 5.02
N VAL A 302 -15.67 1.79 3.77
CA VAL A 302 -14.96 0.99 2.75
C VAL A 302 -13.52 0.70 3.16
N LEU A 303 -12.77 1.72 3.59
CA LEU A 303 -11.38 1.55 4.06
C LEU A 303 -11.31 0.61 5.28
N GLY A 304 -12.22 0.76 6.23
CA GLY A 304 -12.29 -0.09 7.42
C GLY A 304 -12.59 -1.55 7.09
N LYS A 305 -13.48 -1.81 6.12
CA LYS A 305 -13.78 -3.15 5.61
C LYS A 305 -12.56 -3.76 4.91
N PHE A 306 -11.88 -3.00 4.04
CA PHE A 306 -10.66 -3.46 3.37
C PHE A 306 -9.52 -3.76 4.37
N ASN A 307 -9.28 -2.85 5.33
CA ASN A 307 -8.27 -3.06 6.36
C ASN A 307 -8.52 -4.35 7.16
N LYS A 308 -9.77 -4.60 7.56
CA LYS A 308 -10.15 -5.83 8.29
C LYS A 308 -10.05 -7.07 7.42
N LEU A 309 -10.47 -7.00 6.16
CA LEU A 309 -10.39 -8.10 5.20
C LEU A 309 -8.94 -8.58 5.01
N THR A 310 -7.97 -7.68 5.13
CA THR A 310 -6.54 -7.96 4.94
C THR A 310 -5.76 -8.07 6.26
N GLY A 311 -6.44 -8.32 7.39
CA GLY A 311 -5.84 -8.70 8.66
C GLY A 311 -5.76 -7.61 9.73
N GLY A 312 -6.26 -6.40 9.44
CA GLY A 312 -6.32 -5.30 10.41
C GLY A 312 -4.99 -4.61 10.66
N SER A 313 -5.04 -3.49 11.36
CA SER A 313 -3.85 -2.72 11.79
C SER A 313 -3.50 -3.00 13.25
N SER A 314 -2.22 -2.92 13.60
CA SER A 314 -1.75 -2.96 14.98
C SER A 314 -1.50 -1.55 15.53
N LEU A 315 -1.79 -1.33 16.82
CA LEU A 315 -1.52 -0.07 17.49
C LEU A 315 -0.06 -0.06 18.00
N PRO A 316 0.79 0.86 17.54
CA PRO A 316 2.14 0.98 18.06
C PRO A 316 2.15 1.66 19.44
N PRO A 317 3.16 1.39 20.29
CA PRO A 317 3.26 1.99 21.62
C PRO A 317 3.49 3.50 21.57
N ALA A 318 3.11 4.19 22.65
CA ALA A 318 3.11 5.65 22.72
C ALA A 318 4.46 6.30 22.40
N TRP A 319 5.57 5.69 22.81
CA TRP A 319 6.91 6.21 22.56
C TRP A 319 7.23 6.38 21.06
N THR A 320 6.58 5.61 20.17
CA THR A 320 6.81 5.71 18.71
C THR A 320 6.33 7.03 18.11
N PHE A 321 5.35 7.68 18.75
CA PHE A 321 4.80 8.97 18.32
C PHE A 321 5.72 10.15 18.66
N GLY A 322 6.73 9.95 19.50
CA GLY A 322 7.73 10.96 19.83
C GLY A 322 8.70 11.22 18.66
N LEU A 323 9.68 12.06 18.93
CA LEU A 323 10.72 12.37 17.94
C LEU A 323 11.75 11.24 17.86
N TRP A 324 12.08 10.83 16.65
CA TRP A 324 13.18 9.94 16.32
C TRP A 324 14.33 10.76 15.72
N LEU A 325 15.54 10.56 16.21
CA LEU A 325 16.76 11.12 15.64
C LEU A 325 17.64 10.00 15.10
N SER A 326 18.11 10.15 13.86
CA SER A 326 18.98 9.21 13.19
C SER A 326 20.43 9.72 13.13
N THR A 327 21.37 8.78 12.99
CA THR A 327 22.76 9.08 12.60
C THR A 327 22.86 9.67 11.19
N SER A 328 21.79 9.61 10.37
CA SER A 328 21.82 9.74 8.91
C SER A 328 22.57 8.57 8.24
N PHE A 329 22.60 8.55 6.89
CA PHE A 329 23.10 7.37 6.16
C PHE A 329 24.61 7.43 5.91
N CYS A 330 25.08 8.35 5.06
CA CYS A 330 26.49 8.45 4.63
C CYS A 330 27.28 9.49 5.44
N THR A 331 27.10 9.52 6.75
CA THR A 331 27.82 10.40 7.66
C THR A 331 28.81 9.60 8.50
N ASP A 332 29.89 10.23 8.96
CA ASP A 332 30.80 9.63 9.92
C ASP A 332 30.20 9.73 11.33
N TYR A 333 29.93 8.59 11.95
CA TYR A 333 29.42 8.57 13.32
C TYR A 333 30.06 7.48 14.16
N SER A 334 30.24 7.82 15.43
CA SER A 334 30.76 6.97 16.49
C SER A 334 29.89 7.16 17.72
N GLU A 335 30.18 6.40 18.77
CA GLU A 335 29.51 6.58 20.07
C GLU A 335 29.63 8.04 20.55
N GLU A 336 30.77 8.69 20.41
CA GLU A 336 31.00 10.08 20.81
C GLU A 336 30.05 11.05 20.08
N THR A 337 29.94 10.89 18.74
CA THR A 337 29.03 11.71 17.93
C THR A 337 27.58 11.52 18.34
N VAL A 338 27.16 10.29 18.55
CA VAL A 338 25.80 9.92 18.98
C VAL A 338 25.48 10.56 20.31
N MET A 339 26.36 10.39 21.32
CA MET A 339 26.14 10.98 22.66
C MET A 339 26.09 12.48 22.62
N LYS A 340 26.95 13.15 21.83
CA LYS A 340 26.94 14.59 21.62
C LYS A 340 25.61 15.11 21.05
N PHE A 341 25.01 14.37 20.14
CA PHE A 341 23.69 14.75 19.60
C PHE A 341 22.57 14.59 20.62
N ILE A 342 22.58 13.51 21.39
CA ILE A 342 21.60 13.28 22.43
C ILE A 342 21.71 14.33 23.55
N GLU A 343 22.89 14.59 24.03
CA GLU A 343 23.15 15.63 25.04
C GLU A 343 22.79 17.02 24.51
N GLY A 344 23.12 17.31 23.25
CA GLY A 344 22.73 18.56 22.61
C GLY A 344 21.22 18.78 22.49
N MET A 345 20.43 17.73 22.31
CA MET A 345 18.96 17.80 22.37
C MET A 345 18.49 18.10 23.79
N GLU A 346 19.06 17.41 24.80
CA GLU A 346 18.74 17.65 26.23
C GLU A 346 19.06 19.07 26.66
N GLU A 347 20.27 19.59 26.33
CA GLU A 347 20.70 20.96 26.64
C GLU A 347 19.77 22.02 26.04
N ARG A 348 19.15 21.73 24.91
CA ARG A 348 18.23 22.64 24.20
C ARG A 348 16.76 22.40 24.52
N ASP A 349 16.50 21.53 25.51
CA ASP A 349 15.14 21.20 25.96
C ASP A 349 14.24 20.74 24.81
N ILE A 350 14.79 19.87 23.91
CA ILE A 350 14.09 19.25 22.79
C ILE A 350 13.81 17.79 23.16
N PRO A 351 12.53 17.39 23.34
CA PRO A 351 12.16 16.01 23.61
C PRO A 351 12.65 15.04 22.52
N LEU A 352 13.28 13.94 22.95
CA LEU A 352 13.74 12.87 22.07
C LEU A 352 13.34 11.53 22.68
N ASP A 353 12.62 10.70 21.93
CA ASP A 353 12.13 9.41 22.39
C ASP A 353 12.92 8.22 21.82
N VAL A 354 13.40 8.31 20.57
CA VAL A 354 14.08 7.21 19.88
C VAL A 354 15.38 7.70 19.24
N PHE A 355 16.44 6.90 19.40
CA PHE A 355 17.66 7.08 18.62
C PHE A 355 17.79 5.93 17.60
N HIS A 356 18.01 6.29 16.33
CA HIS A 356 18.10 5.36 15.21
C HIS A 356 19.52 5.31 14.65
N PHE A 357 20.13 4.12 14.67
CA PHE A 357 21.41 3.83 14.01
C PHE A 357 21.15 3.29 12.61
N ASP A 358 21.67 3.99 11.60
CA ASP A 358 21.61 3.55 10.22
C ASP A 358 22.70 2.52 9.89
N CYS A 359 22.80 2.03 8.67
CA CYS A 359 23.50 0.80 8.28
C CYS A 359 24.96 0.68 8.75
N PHE A 360 25.69 1.78 8.97
CA PHE A 360 27.08 1.76 9.45
C PHE A 360 27.24 1.53 10.96
N TRP A 361 26.17 1.15 11.67
CA TRP A 361 26.35 0.49 12.96
C TRP A 361 27.05 -0.87 12.78
N MET A 362 26.90 -1.48 11.59
CA MET A 362 27.67 -2.64 11.14
C MET A 362 28.89 -2.21 10.30
N LYS A 363 29.85 -3.08 10.17
CA LYS A 363 31.05 -2.83 9.38
C LYS A 363 30.75 -2.82 7.89
N GLY A 364 31.26 -1.81 7.18
CA GLY A 364 31.11 -1.67 5.74
C GLY A 364 31.61 -2.90 4.97
N PHE A 365 30.90 -3.27 3.90
CA PHE A 365 31.05 -4.48 3.09
C PHE A 365 30.69 -5.81 3.77
N GLU A 366 30.37 -5.82 5.07
CA GLU A 366 29.96 -7.01 5.82
C GLU A 366 28.47 -6.97 6.23
N TRP A 367 27.65 -6.10 5.58
CA TRP A 367 26.20 -6.05 5.80
C TRP A 367 25.52 -7.36 5.34
N CYS A 368 24.54 -7.88 5.89
CA CYS A 368 24.12 -7.83 7.28
C CYS A 368 24.83 -8.98 8.00
N ASN A 369 25.84 -8.67 8.77
CA ASN A 369 26.44 -9.64 9.70
C ASN A 369 25.77 -9.62 11.09
N PHE A 370 24.94 -8.57 11.36
CA PHE A 370 24.26 -8.30 12.62
C PHE A 370 25.20 -8.11 13.81
N GLU A 371 26.39 -7.62 13.56
CA GLU A 371 27.41 -7.32 14.56
C GLU A 371 27.79 -5.83 14.52
N TRP A 372 27.89 -5.22 15.72
CA TRP A 372 28.35 -3.84 15.85
C TRP A 372 29.82 -3.68 15.39
N ASP A 373 30.08 -2.66 14.60
CA ASP A 373 31.45 -2.33 14.24
C ASP A 373 32.23 -1.85 15.49
N LYS A 374 33.12 -2.70 15.99
CA LYS A 374 33.94 -2.43 17.18
C LYS A 374 34.85 -1.20 17.06
N ASN A 375 35.12 -0.72 15.83
CA ASN A 375 35.92 0.49 15.65
C ASN A 375 35.11 1.75 15.99
N SER A 376 33.85 1.79 15.63
CA SER A 376 32.94 2.92 15.89
C SER A 376 32.18 2.78 17.21
N PHE A 377 31.92 1.54 17.62
CA PHE A 377 31.17 1.16 18.83
C PHE A 377 31.90 0.06 19.60
N PRO A 378 32.95 0.38 20.36
CA PRO A 378 33.78 -0.60 21.04
C PRO A 378 33.06 -1.34 22.18
N ASP A 379 32.05 -0.70 22.81
CA ASP A 379 31.22 -1.22 23.89
C ASP A 379 29.73 -1.01 23.57
N PRO A 380 29.13 -1.79 22.63
CA PRO A 380 27.76 -1.55 22.20
C PRO A 380 26.74 -1.85 23.31
N GLU A 381 26.94 -2.87 24.15
CA GLU A 381 26.01 -3.17 25.27
C GLU A 381 26.00 -2.02 26.28
N GLY A 382 27.17 -1.51 26.67
CA GLY A 382 27.28 -0.34 27.54
C GLY A 382 26.68 0.93 26.91
N LEU A 383 26.82 1.12 25.59
CA LEU A 383 26.15 2.23 24.89
C LEU A 383 24.62 2.10 24.99
N LEU A 384 24.05 0.94 24.67
CA LEU A 384 22.62 0.68 24.76
C LEU A 384 22.09 0.93 26.17
N GLU A 385 22.84 0.48 27.21
CA GLU A 385 22.49 0.75 28.61
C GLU A 385 22.48 2.26 28.93
N ARG A 386 23.47 3.03 28.43
CA ARG A 386 23.53 4.49 28.62
C ARG A 386 22.35 5.20 27.96
N LEU A 387 21.94 4.76 26.75
CA LEU A 387 20.78 5.28 26.05
C LEU A 387 19.47 5.00 26.80
N HIS A 388 19.30 3.78 27.31
CA HIS A 388 18.14 3.42 28.13
C HIS A 388 18.09 4.20 29.45
N LYS A 389 19.24 4.48 30.09
CA LYS A 389 19.29 5.36 31.28
C LYS A 389 18.81 6.79 31.01
N LYS A 390 18.90 7.25 29.76
CA LYS A 390 18.34 8.53 29.29
C LYS A 390 16.87 8.41 28.86
N ASN A 391 16.24 7.27 29.11
CA ASN A 391 14.87 6.95 28.69
C ASN A 391 14.68 7.11 27.16
N LEU A 392 15.62 6.55 26.38
CA LEU A 392 15.56 6.47 24.92
C LEU A 392 15.33 5.03 24.49
N LYS A 393 14.51 4.84 23.49
CA LYS A 393 14.41 3.61 22.74
C LYS A 393 15.44 3.60 21.60
N VAL A 394 15.91 2.40 21.24
CA VAL A 394 16.94 2.23 20.22
C VAL A 394 16.42 1.44 19.04
N CYS A 395 16.50 2.06 17.86
CA CYS A 395 16.22 1.45 16.57
C CYS A 395 17.54 1.18 15.82
N VAL A 396 17.70 0.01 15.21
CA VAL A 396 18.82 -0.27 14.30
C VAL A 396 18.30 -0.65 12.91
N TRP A 397 19.04 -0.19 11.90
CA TRP A 397 18.79 -0.51 10.51
C TRP A 397 19.14 -1.96 10.20
N ILE A 398 18.31 -2.64 9.44
CA ILE A 398 18.54 -3.97 8.87
C ILE A 398 17.98 -4.02 7.45
N ASN A 399 18.45 -4.96 6.64
CA ASN A 399 17.80 -5.34 5.38
C ASN A 399 17.84 -6.86 5.17
N PRO A 400 17.14 -7.39 4.17
CA PRO A 400 17.04 -8.85 3.96
C PRO A 400 18.17 -9.41 3.08
N TYR A 401 19.24 -8.65 2.85
CA TYR A 401 20.34 -9.02 1.96
C TYR A 401 21.60 -9.30 2.78
N ILE A 402 22.37 -10.29 2.36
CA ILE A 402 23.64 -10.66 2.99
C ILE A 402 24.77 -10.35 2.03
N ALA A 403 25.69 -9.45 2.42
CA ALA A 403 26.85 -9.12 1.60
C ALA A 403 27.78 -10.35 1.48
N GLN A 404 28.38 -10.55 0.32
CA GLN A 404 29.31 -11.68 0.07
C GLN A 404 30.47 -11.72 1.06
N LYS A 405 30.95 -10.58 1.53
CA LYS A 405 32.03 -10.50 2.53
C LYS A 405 31.56 -10.77 3.97
N SER A 406 30.25 -10.75 4.23
CA SER A 406 29.70 -11.10 5.53
C SER A 406 30.01 -12.56 5.87
N PRO A 407 30.43 -12.86 7.12
CA PRO A 407 30.61 -14.26 7.57
C PRO A 407 29.36 -15.13 7.37
N LEU A 408 28.17 -14.51 7.38
CA LEU A 408 26.89 -15.19 7.22
C LEU A 408 26.62 -15.63 5.77
N PHE A 409 27.35 -15.12 4.79
CA PHE A 409 27.17 -15.52 3.39
C PHE A 409 27.55 -17.00 3.18
N ALA A 410 28.71 -17.42 3.67
CA ALA A 410 29.15 -18.81 3.55
C ALA A 410 28.18 -19.77 4.30
N GLU A 411 27.74 -19.41 5.50
CA GLU A 411 26.78 -20.20 6.28
C GLU A 411 25.44 -20.32 5.55
N GLY A 412 24.89 -19.21 5.05
CA GLY A 412 23.61 -19.17 4.36
C GLY A 412 23.63 -19.94 3.02
N SER A 413 24.72 -19.82 2.27
CA SER A 413 24.93 -20.55 1.01
C SER A 413 24.99 -22.07 1.25
N GLU A 414 25.82 -22.52 2.20
CA GLU A 414 25.95 -23.95 2.54
C GLU A 414 24.62 -24.56 3.00
N LYS A 415 23.81 -23.81 3.75
CA LYS A 415 22.54 -24.28 4.29
C LYS A 415 21.34 -24.09 3.36
N GLY A 416 21.54 -23.46 2.19
CA GLY A 416 20.48 -23.20 1.23
C GLY A 416 19.43 -22.20 1.74
N TYR A 417 19.88 -21.08 2.33
CA TYR A 417 19.01 -20.04 2.90
C TYR A 417 18.76 -18.86 1.97
N PHE A 418 19.36 -18.88 0.78
CA PHE A 418 19.23 -17.80 -0.21
C PHE A 418 18.35 -18.20 -1.40
N ILE A 419 17.79 -17.19 -2.05
CA ILE A 419 17.16 -17.37 -3.37
C ILE A 419 18.22 -17.82 -4.35
N LEU A 420 17.89 -18.79 -5.22
CA LEU A 420 18.79 -19.37 -6.18
C LEU A 420 18.43 -18.94 -7.61
N HIS A 421 19.38 -18.98 -8.52
CA HIS A 421 19.14 -19.05 -9.95
C HIS A 421 18.43 -20.36 -10.34
N GLU A 422 17.87 -20.45 -11.53
CA GLU A 422 17.25 -21.68 -12.04
C GLU A 422 18.23 -22.85 -12.12
N ASP A 423 19.51 -22.59 -12.37
CA ASP A 423 20.60 -23.58 -12.39
C ASP A 423 21.06 -24.05 -11.00
N GLY A 424 20.59 -23.40 -9.94
CA GLY A 424 20.84 -23.78 -8.54
C GLY A 424 21.96 -23.01 -7.85
N GLU A 425 22.64 -22.09 -8.51
CA GLU A 425 23.60 -21.19 -7.90
C GLU A 425 22.91 -20.08 -7.12
N VAL A 426 23.60 -19.51 -6.11
CA VAL A 426 23.05 -18.39 -5.30
C VAL A 426 22.81 -17.19 -6.19
N TRP A 427 21.61 -16.63 -6.12
CA TRP A 427 21.28 -15.40 -6.85
C TRP A 427 21.96 -14.19 -6.20
N GLN A 428 22.84 -13.48 -6.93
CA GLN A 428 23.63 -12.36 -6.45
C GLN A 428 23.65 -11.21 -7.44
N TRP A 429 23.87 -9.99 -6.94
CA TRP A 429 24.20 -8.82 -7.73
C TRP A 429 24.96 -7.78 -6.90
N ASP A 430 25.38 -6.64 -7.54
CA ASP A 430 26.21 -5.60 -6.91
C ASP A 430 25.43 -4.31 -6.58
N LEU A 431 24.11 -4.29 -6.78
CA LEU A 431 23.32 -3.10 -6.49
C LEU A 431 23.19 -2.91 -4.98
N TRP A 432 23.56 -1.70 -4.54
CA TRP A 432 23.65 -1.19 -3.19
C TRP A 432 24.82 -1.79 -2.39
N GLN A 433 24.88 -3.09 -2.18
CA GLN A 433 26.00 -3.73 -1.51
C GLN A 433 26.63 -4.83 -2.40
N ALA A 434 27.98 -4.91 -2.38
CA ALA A 434 28.72 -5.77 -3.26
C ALA A 434 28.41 -7.26 -3.04
N GLY A 435 28.05 -7.97 -4.11
CA GLY A 435 27.83 -9.40 -4.14
C GLY A 435 26.72 -9.89 -3.21
N ASN A 436 25.70 -9.06 -2.93
CA ASN A 436 24.66 -9.45 -1.98
C ASN A 436 23.77 -10.57 -2.49
N ALA A 437 23.40 -11.46 -1.59
CA ALA A 437 22.40 -12.52 -1.77
C ALA A 437 21.13 -12.19 -1.02
N TYR A 438 20.00 -12.68 -1.50
CA TYR A 438 18.68 -12.49 -0.90
C TYR A 438 18.31 -13.67 -0.01
N ILE A 439 17.90 -13.39 1.24
CA ILE A 439 17.35 -14.43 2.11
C ILE A 439 16.03 -14.93 1.52
N ASP A 440 15.86 -16.23 1.43
CA ASP A 440 14.61 -16.84 1.01
C ASP A 440 13.64 -17.01 2.18
N PHE A 441 12.74 -16.05 2.39
CA PHE A 441 11.74 -16.11 3.45
C PHE A 441 10.60 -17.11 3.20
N THR A 442 10.58 -17.80 2.07
CA THR A 442 9.71 -18.97 1.87
C THR A 442 10.29 -20.22 2.50
N ASN A 443 11.58 -20.19 2.91
CA ASN A 443 12.26 -21.26 3.61
C ASN A 443 12.14 -21.08 5.13
N PRO A 444 11.38 -21.93 5.85
CA PRO A 444 11.20 -21.79 7.31
C PRO A 444 12.51 -21.85 8.10
N LYS A 445 13.54 -22.56 7.59
CA LYS A 445 14.85 -22.62 8.23
C LYS A 445 15.64 -21.32 8.07
N ALA A 446 15.53 -20.65 6.91
CA ALA A 446 16.11 -19.35 6.69
C ALA A 446 15.43 -18.27 7.56
N VAL A 447 14.09 -18.32 7.69
CA VAL A 447 13.34 -17.47 8.61
C VAL A 447 13.81 -17.64 10.05
N ALA A 448 13.90 -18.88 10.54
CA ALA A 448 14.36 -19.15 11.90
C ALA A 448 15.81 -18.68 12.14
N TRP A 449 16.68 -18.88 11.16
CA TRP A 449 18.07 -18.42 11.21
C TRP A 449 18.16 -16.87 11.26
N TYR A 450 17.39 -16.17 10.44
CA TYR A 450 17.33 -14.72 10.44
C TYR A 450 16.78 -14.16 11.76
N LYS A 451 15.67 -14.71 12.24
CA LYS A 451 15.08 -14.36 13.53
C LYS A 451 16.05 -14.53 14.69
N GLU A 452 16.90 -15.56 14.67
CA GLU A 452 17.91 -15.77 15.73
C GLU A 452 18.97 -14.66 15.75
N LYS A 453 19.41 -14.15 14.59
CA LYS A 453 20.34 -13.01 14.55
C LYS A 453 19.70 -11.74 15.14
N LEU A 454 18.44 -11.48 14.82
CA LEU A 454 17.69 -10.36 15.39
C LEU A 454 17.44 -10.52 16.90
N ARG A 455 17.13 -11.73 17.34
CA ARG A 455 16.93 -12.04 18.76
C ARG A 455 18.16 -11.70 19.60
N ASN A 456 19.35 -11.94 19.09
CA ASN A 456 20.58 -11.58 19.77
C ASN A 456 20.72 -10.07 19.95
N LEU A 457 20.35 -9.26 18.93
CA LEU A 457 20.34 -7.80 19.06
C LEU A 457 19.31 -7.31 20.09
N LEU A 458 18.11 -7.92 20.11
CA LEU A 458 17.07 -7.59 21.08
C LEU A 458 17.52 -7.91 22.53
N LYS A 459 18.24 -9.01 22.74
CA LYS A 459 18.83 -9.37 24.04
C LYS A 459 19.94 -8.43 24.47
N MET A 460 20.69 -7.84 23.54
CA MET A 460 21.70 -6.81 23.83
C MET A 460 21.09 -5.48 24.28
N GLY A 461 19.82 -5.22 23.95
CA GLY A 461 19.13 -3.97 24.30
C GLY A 461 18.57 -3.18 23.12
N VAL A 462 18.59 -3.68 21.89
CA VAL A 462 17.85 -3.06 20.77
C VAL A 462 16.35 -3.17 21.03
N ASP A 463 15.58 -2.10 20.75
CA ASP A 463 14.15 -2.08 20.99
C ASP A 463 13.31 -2.37 19.75
N CYS A 464 13.74 -1.91 18.56
CA CYS A 464 13.03 -2.10 17.31
C CYS A 464 13.96 -2.05 16.09
N PHE A 465 13.44 -2.36 14.92
CA PHE A 465 14.20 -2.41 13.67
C PHE A 465 13.61 -1.48 12.60
N LYS A 466 14.50 -0.75 11.90
CA LYS A 466 14.19 -0.17 10.58
C LYS A 466 14.43 -1.26 9.54
N THR A 467 13.36 -1.77 8.93
CA THR A 467 13.43 -2.75 7.84
C THR A 467 13.52 -2.01 6.50
N ASP A 468 14.74 -1.89 6.02
CA ASP A 468 15.02 -1.24 4.75
C ASP A 468 14.97 -2.22 3.58
N PHE A 469 14.74 -1.72 2.36
CA PHE A 469 14.58 -2.51 1.14
C PHE A 469 13.41 -3.52 1.19
N GLY A 470 13.55 -4.68 0.51
CA GLY A 470 12.53 -5.70 0.36
C GLY A 470 11.78 -5.65 -0.97
N GLU A 471 12.00 -4.60 -1.77
CA GLU A 471 11.38 -4.40 -3.10
C GLU A 471 12.27 -4.79 -4.28
N ARG A 472 13.57 -5.04 -4.07
CA ARG A 472 14.53 -5.39 -5.14
C ARG A 472 14.72 -6.90 -5.30
N VAL A 473 13.65 -7.66 -5.38
CA VAL A 473 13.68 -9.12 -5.48
C VAL A 473 13.57 -9.55 -6.94
N PRO A 474 14.34 -10.57 -7.42
CA PRO A 474 14.30 -10.97 -8.81
C PRO A 474 12.94 -11.57 -9.20
N MET A 475 12.40 -11.13 -10.35
CA MET A 475 11.15 -11.64 -10.94
C MET A 475 11.37 -12.74 -11.99
N TYR A 476 12.60 -12.92 -12.40
CA TYR A 476 13.00 -13.88 -13.46
C TYR A 476 14.30 -14.57 -13.05
N ASP A 477 14.56 -15.75 -13.61
CA ASP A 477 15.74 -16.55 -13.30
C ASP A 477 15.95 -16.66 -11.80
N ALA A 478 14.89 -17.01 -11.08
CA ALA A 478 14.91 -17.14 -9.63
C ALA A 478 14.11 -18.37 -9.19
N LYS A 479 14.61 -19.04 -8.16
CA LYS A 479 14.00 -20.23 -7.58
C LYS A 479 13.86 -20.04 -6.08
N PHE A 480 12.62 -20.08 -5.63
CA PHE A 480 12.25 -20.03 -4.21
C PHE A 480 12.14 -21.45 -3.63
N TYR A 481 12.40 -21.60 -2.35
CA TYR A 481 12.37 -22.88 -1.64
C TYR A 481 11.01 -23.58 -1.74
N ASP A 482 9.91 -22.86 -1.63
CA ASP A 482 8.56 -23.39 -1.69
C ASP A 482 8.06 -23.63 -3.13
N GLY A 483 8.84 -23.22 -4.14
CA GLY A 483 8.50 -23.30 -5.55
C GLY A 483 7.56 -22.19 -6.04
N SER A 484 7.46 -21.08 -5.31
CA SER A 484 6.70 -19.91 -5.72
C SER A 484 7.16 -19.35 -7.06
N ASN A 485 6.19 -18.89 -7.85
CA ASN A 485 6.46 -18.12 -9.07
C ASN A 485 7.21 -16.83 -8.73
N PRO A 486 8.39 -16.56 -9.31
CA PRO A 486 9.20 -15.39 -8.96
C PRO A 486 8.49 -14.06 -9.17
N ALA A 487 7.68 -13.91 -10.22
CA ALA A 487 6.92 -12.68 -10.46
C ALA A 487 5.87 -12.42 -9.37
N GLY A 488 5.20 -13.49 -8.88
CA GLY A 488 4.27 -13.39 -7.75
C GLY A 488 4.98 -13.20 -6.41
N ALA A 489 6.11 -13.88 -6.21
CA ALA A 489 6.90 -13.75 -5.00
C ALA A 489 7.50 -12.33 -4.82
N HIS A 490 7.76 -11.60 -5.89
CA HIS A 490 8.40 -10.28 -5.87
C HIS A 490 7.67 -9.27 -4.95
N ASN A 491 6.38 -9.01 -5.17
CA ASN A 491 5.62 -8.10 -4.32
C ASN A 491 5.35 -8.69 -2.94
N TYR A 492 5.17 -10.01 -2.86
CA TYR A 492 4.85 -10.70 -1.61
C TYR A 492 6.03 -10.81 -0.65
N TYR A 493 7.25 -10.78 -1.16
CA TYR A 493 8.49 -10.89 -0.37
C TYR A 493 8.57 -9.86 0.75
N THR A 494 8.15 -8.62 0.50
CA THR A 494 8.17 -7.57 1.53
C THR A 494 7.28 -7.90 2.73
N TYR A 495 6.15 -8.58 2.50
CA TYR A 495 5.29 -9.08 3.56
C TYR A 495 6.03 -10.12 4.41
N LEU A 496 6.58 -11.16 3.79
CA LEU A 496 7.31 -12.23 4.49
C LEU A 496 8.51 -11.71 5.28
N TYR A 497 9.26 -10.78 4.70
CA TYR A 497 10.39 -10.13 5.38
C TYR A 497 9.95 -9.36 6.63
N ASN A 498 8.98 -8.48 6.51
CA ASN A 498 8.49 -7.67 7.63
C ASN A 498 7.77 -8.53 8.68
N GLU A 499 7.05 -9.58 8.26
CA GLU A 499 6.44 -10.55 9.15
C GLU A 499 7.48 -11.26 10.02
N ALA A 500 8.57 -11.76 9.42
CA ALA A 500 9.65 -12.42 10.15
C ALA A 500 10.27 -11.51 11.23
N VAL A 501 10.46 -10.22 10.91
CA VAL A 501 10.97 -9.22 11.86
C VAL A 501 9.93 -8.90 12.94
N TYR A 502 8.66 -8.71 12.56
CA TYR A 502 7.60 -8.40 13.52
C TYR A 502 7.34 -9.57 14.49
N GLU A 503 7.38 -10.81 13.99
CA GLU A 503 7.20 -12.00 14.83
C GLU A 503 8.29 -12.13 15.90
N VAL A 504 9.58 -11.93 15.56
CA VAL A 504 10.64 -11.99 16.57
C VAL A 504 10.53 -10.87 17.62
N LEU A 505 10.07 -9.69 17.20
CA LEU A 505 9.78 -8.58 18.12
C LEU A 505 8.63 -8.95 19.08
N LYS A 506 7.56 -9.56 18.57
CA LYS A 506 6.45 -10.06 19.41
C LYS A 506 6.90 -11.13 20.39
N GLU A 507 7.76 -12.05 19.96
CA GLU A 507 8.31 -13.13 20.80
C GLU A 507 9.15 -12.58 21.96
N GLU A 508 9.99 -11.57 21.71
CA GLU A 508 10.96 -11.07 22.69
C GLU A 508 10.46 -9.88 23.51
N LYS A 509 9.61 -9.01 22.96
CA LYS A 509 9.14 -7.77 23.60
C LYS A 509 7.66 -7.79 23.95
N GLY A 510 6.89 -8.72 23.40
CA GLY A 510 5.42 -8.75 23.50
C GLY A 510 4.75 -7.93 22.39
N LYS A 511 3.49 -8.26 22.10
CA LYS A 511 2.72 -7.65 21.02
C LYS A 511 2.61 -6.10 21.13
N GLU A 512 2.48 -5.60 22.38
CA GLU A 512 2.25 -4.18 22.66
C GLU A 512 3.51 -3.31 22.43
N GLU A 513 4.71 -3.94 22.44
CA GLU A 513 5.99 -3.26 22.23
C GLU A 513 6.64 -3.61 20.88
N ALA A 514 6.01 -4.48 20.06
CA ALA A 514 6.54 -4.88 18.77
C ALA A 514 6.36 -3.78 17.74
N VAL A 515 7.47 -3.23 17.22
CA VAL A 515 7.49 -2.15 16.24
C VAL A 515 8.51 -2.43 15.15
N VAL A 516 8.05 -2.36 13.91
CA VAL A 516 8.86 -2.34 12.70
C VAL A 516 8.77 -0.93 12.11
N PHE A 517 9.88 -0.38 11.63
CA PHE A 517 9.89 0.86 10.86
C PHE A 517 10.25 0.52 9.40
N ALA A 518 9.23 0.24 8.58
CA ALA A 518 9.37 -0.43 7.29
C ALA A 518 9.39 0.52 6.08
N ARG A 519 10.27 0.23 5.09
CA ARG A 519 10.30 0.91 3.79
C ARG A 519 9.25 0.34 2.85
N SER A 520 9.38 -0.92 2.50
CA SER A 520 8.49 -1.57 1.54
C SER A 520 7.25 -2.15 2.21
N ALA A 521 6.16 -2.23 1.44
CA ALA A 521 4.91 -2.81 1.87
C ALA A 521 4.12 -3.40 0.70
N THR A 522 3.23 -4.31 1.03
CA THR A 522 2.15 -4.81 0.16
C THR A 522 0.90 -5.05 1.01
N VAL A 523 -0.12 -5.70 0.45
CA VAL A 523 -1.36 -6.05 1.17
C VAL A 523 -1.04 -6.85 2.45
N GLY A 524 -1.71 -6.53 3.54
CA GLY A 524 -1.48 -7.18 4.85
C GLY A 524 -0.37 -6.54 5.68
N SER A 525 0.53 -5.74 5.09
CA SER A 525 1.65 -5.11 5.81
C SER A 525 1.21 -4.07 6.85
N GLN A 526 -0.04 -3.61 6.83
CA GLN A 526 -0.59 -2.73 7.88
C GLN A 526 -0.60 -3.38 9.27
N LYS A 527 -0.44 -4.70 9.35
CA LYS A 527 -0.24 -5.44 10.61
C LYS A 527 1.06 -5.06 11.31
N PHE A 528 2.05 -4.58 10.57
CA PHE A 528 3.42 -4.30 11.00
C PHE A 528 3.66 -2.78 11.04
N PRO A 529 3.29 -2.09 12.14
CA PRO A 529 3.52 -0.66 12.22
C PRO A 529 5.00 -0.36 12.48
N VAL A 530 5.62 0.65 11.90
CA VAL A 530 5.16 1.79 11.13
C VAL A 530 5.83 1.79 9.75
N HIS A 531 5.38 2.62 8.82
CA HIS A 531 5.99 2.77 7.49
C HIS A 531 6.46 4.22 7.26
N TRP A 532 7.57 4.41 6.49
CA TRP A 532 7.99 5.74 6.07
C TRP A 532 8.06 5.87 4.54
N GLY A 533 8.06 7.12 4.05
CA GLY A 533 7.93 7.46 2.63
C GLY A 533 9.12 7.14 1.73
N GLY A 534 10.20 6.55 2.27
CA GLY A 534 11.41 6.26 1.48
C GLY A 534 12.30 7.50 1.26
N ASP A 535 13.09 7.47 0.19
CA ASP A 535 14.18 8.41 -0.10
C ASP A 535 13.67 9.64 -0.86
N ASN A 536 13.23 10.66 -0.13
CA ASN A 536 12.75 11.92 -0.68
C ASN A 536 13.90 12.93 -0.90
N VAL A 537 13.75 13.80 -1.91
CA VAL A 537 14.72 14.83 -2.24
C VAL A 537 14.52 16.06 -1.34
N SER A 538 15.64 16.73 -0.95
CA SER A 538 15.61 17.90 -0.07
C SER A 538 15.21 19.18 -0.83
N ASN A 539 13.93 19.25 -1.26
CA ASN A 539 13.32 20.44 -1.85
C ASN A 539 11.80 20.53 -1.57
N TYR A 540 11.21 21.70 -1.81
CA TYR A 540 9.79 21.93 -1.54
C TYR A 540 8.83 21.11 -2.43
N GLN A 541 9.21 20.82 -3.68
CA GLN A 541 8.41 19.98 -4.56
C GLN A 541 8.31 18.56 -3.98
N SER A 542 9.43 17.97 -3.61
CA SER A 542 9.48 16.64 -3.01
C SER A 542 8.77 16.60 -1.65
N MET A 543 8.82 17.68 -0.87
CA MET A 543 8.05 17.81 0.37
C MET A 543 6.53 17.73 0.10
N ALA A 544 6.04 18.37 -0.96
CA ALA A 544 4.64 18.30 -1.38
C ALA A 544 4.28 16.92 -1.93
N ASP A 545 5.14 16.35 -2.78
CA ASP A 545 4.93 15.01 -3.34
C ASP A 545 4.97 13.93 -2.25
N THR A 546 5.79 14.11 -1.22
CA THR A 546 5.81 13.25 -0.03
C THR A 546 4.44 13.25 0.67
N LEU A 547 3.80 14.40 0.86
CA LEU A 547 2.44 14.46 1.42
C LEU A 547 1.43 13.73 0.52
N ARG A 548 1.48 13.94 -0.80
CA ARG A 548 0.61 13.23 -1.75
C ARG A 548 0.77 11.71 -1.66
N GLY A 549 2.03 11.25 -1.61
CA GLY A 549 2.37 9.83 -1.43
C GLY A 549 1.80 9.27 -0.14
N GLY A 550 1.97 9.98 0.97
CA GLY A 550 1.42 9.60 2.26
C GLY A 550 -0.12 9.52 2.26
N LEU A 551 -0.81 10.52 1.70
CA LEU A 551 -2.28 10.50 1.58
C LEU A 551 -2.76 9.37 0.67
N SER A 552 -2.05 9.08 -0.42
CA SER A 552 -2.34 7.95 -1.31
C SER A 552 -2.19 6.60 -0.59
N PHE A 553 -1.09 6.42 0.16
CA PHE A 553 -0.83 5.23 0.96
C PHE A 553 -1.89 5.00 2.03
N LEU A 554 -2.25 6.06 2.73
CA LEU A 554 -3.24 6.02 3.80
C LEU A 554 -4.67 5.76 3.30
N THR A 555 -4.98 6.08 2.04
CA THR A 555 -6.23 5.67 1.36
C THR A 555 -6.15 4.26 0.76
N SER A 556 -5.08 3.52 1.05
CA SER A 556 -4.89 2.13 0.63
C SER A 556 -4.93 1.13 1.80
N GLY A 557 -5.63 1.48 2.91
CA GLY A 557 -5.88 0.61 4.06
C GLY A 557 -4.82 0.67 5.18
N PHE A 558 -3.91 1.64 5.15
CA PHE A 558 -2.89 1.83 6.18
C PHE A 558 -3.30 2.89 7.20
N THR A 559 -2.82 2.75 8.45
CA THR A 559 -3.22 3.62 9.56
C THR A 559 -2.15 4.64 9.91
N PHE A 560 -0.87 4.26 9.85
CA PHE A 560 0.27 5.10 10.27
C PHE A 560 1.25 5.29 9.13
N TRP A 561 1.88 6.47 9.12
CA TRP A 561 2.85 6.85 8.11
C TRP A 561 3.84 7.86 8.66
N SER A 562 5.07 7.80 8.19
CA SER A 562 6.17 8.71 8.50
C SER A 562 6.89 9.14 7.21
N HIS A 563 7.79 10.09 7.32
CA HIS A 563 8.68 10.51 6.24
C HIS A 563 9.94 11.13 6.82
N ASP A 564 10.98 11.26 6.01
CA ASP A 564 12.25 11.84 6.45
C ASP A 564 12.17 13.36 6.47
N ILE A 565 12.17 13.92 7.69
CA ILE A 565 12.04 15.35 7.91
C ILE A 565 13.31 16.05 7.40
N GLY A 566 13.12 17.01 6.49
CA GLY A 566 14.19 17.75 5.83
C GLY A 566 14.56 17.18 4.46
N GLY A 567 14.01 16.02 4.09
CA GLY A 567 14.42 15.27 2.90
C GLY A 567 15.60 14.34 3.20
N PHE A 568 15.68 13.23 2.47
CA PHE A 568 16.76 12.24 2.59
C PHE A 568 17.93 12.58 1.66
N GLU A 569 17.67 12.73 0.36
CA GLU A 569 18.70 13.01 -0.63
C GLU A 569 19.17 14.47 -0.57
N GLU A 570 20.47 14.68 -0.79
CA GLU A 570 21.13 15.98 -0.80
C GLU A 570 21.19 16.70 0.57
N GLU A 571 21.81 17.88 0.56
CA GLU A 571 21.83 18.78 1.72
C GLU A 571 20.52 19.58 1.81
N THR A 572 20.04 19.76 3.01
CA THR A 572 18.79 20.50 3.27
C THR A 572 19.09 21.95 3.59
N PRO A 573 18.51 22.94 2.90
CA PRO A 573 18.59 24.35 3.31
C PRO A 573 17.87 24.59 4.65
N PRO A 574 18.33 25.57 5.46
CA PRO A 574 17.74 25.86 6.77
C PRO A 574 16.25 26.20 6.73
N ASP A 575 15.79 26.91 5.71
CA ASP A 575 14.38 27.26 5.56
C ASP A 575 13.50 26.02 5.25
N LEU A 576 13.95 25.14 4.40
CA LEU A 576 13.26 23.87 4.11
C LEU A 576 13.25 22.98 5.35
N TYR A 577 14.36 22.85 6.08
CA TYR A 577 14.43 22.09 7.33
C TYR A 577 13.34 22.56 8.32
N LYS A 578 13.20 23.87 8.52
CA LYS A 578 12.19 24.45 9.41
C LYS A 578 10.76 24.16 8.94
N ARG A 579 10.45 24.34 7.65
CA ARG A 579 9.11 24.02 7.10
C ARG A 579 8.78 22.53 7.16
N TRP A 580 9.75 21.68 6.85
CA TRP A 580 9.55 20.24 6.93
C TRP A 580 9.44 19.74 8.37
N THR A 581 10.12 20.39 9.31
CA THR A 581 9.94 20.14 10.77
C THR A 581 8.51 20.39 11.22
N GLN A 582 7.89 21.49 10.80
CA GLN A 582 6.47 21.78 11.10
C GLN A 582 5.56 20.65 10.58
N PHE A 583 5.72 20.25 9.32
CA PHE A 583 4.96 19.18 8.70
C PHE A 583 5.22 17.82 9.36
N GLY A 584 6.47 17.46 9.55
CA GLY A 584 6.84 16.14 10.08
C GLY A 584 6.41 15.92 11.53
N LEU A 585 6.43 16.98 12.38
CA LEU A 585 5.97 16.88 13.76
C LEU A 585 4.44 16.94 13.91
N LEU A 586 3.72 17.30 12.85
CA LEU A 586 2.26 17.23 12.78
C LEU A 586 1.76 16.04 11.93
N SER A 587 2.61 15.04 11.69
CA SER A 587 2.30 13.74 11.13
C SER A 587 2.09 12.69 12.24
N SER A 588 1.73 11.45 11.86
CA SER A 588 1.58 10.38 12.85
C SER A 588 2.90 10.06 13.54
N HIS A 589 3.96 9.80 12.79
CA HIS A 589 5.32 9.51 13.30
C HIS A 589 6.31 10.52 12.72
N SER A 590 7.43 10.76 13.41
CA SER A 590 8.33 11.87 13.09
C SER A 590 9.79 11.47 13.28
N ARG A 591 10.56 11.47 12.19
CA ARG A 591 11.97 11.09 12.20
C ARG A 591 12.83 12.11 11.45
N TYR A 592 13.89 12.60 12.12
CA TYR A 592 15.01 13.28 11.44
C TYR A 592 15.95 12.24 10.86
N HIS A 593 16.06 12.22 9.54
CA HIS A 593 16.95 11.33 8.80
C HIS A 593 17.36 11.97 7.49
N GLY A 594 18.60 11.76 7.05
CA GLY A 594 19.14 12.27 5.81
C GLY A 594 20.25 11.37 5.28
N ASN A 595 20.72 11.64 4.06
CA ASN A 595 21.81 10.90 3.43
C ASN A 595 23.17 11.43 3.93
N VAL A 596 23.63 12.56 3.40
CA VAL A 596 25.00 13.07 3.57
C VAL A 596 25.15 14.12 4.67
N GLN A 597 24.07 14.53 5.31
CA GLN A 597 24.04 15.60 6.31
C GLN A 597 23.27 15.16 7.55
N TYR A 598 23.80 15.47 8.75
CA TYR A 598 23.07 15.30 9.99
C TYR A 598 21.85 16.22 10.04
N ARG A 599 20.70 15.70 10.47
CA ARG A 599 19.46 16.47 10.64
C ARG A 599 19.32 17.01 12.08
N VAL A 600 20.37 17.60 12.61
CA VAL A 600 20.45 18.12 13.98
C VAL A 600 20.23 19.63 13.95
N PRO A 601 19.23 20.20 14.66
CA PRO A 601 18.73 21.55 14.43
C PRO A 601 19.79 22.67 14.59
N TRP A 602 20.68 22.58 15.58
CA TRP A 602 21.73 23.60 15.78
C TRP A 602 22.84 23.61 14.72
N LEU A 603 22.87 22.62 13.82
CA LEU A 603 23.76 22.64 12.67
C LEU A 603 23.21 23.47 11.50
N PHE A 604 21.96 23.90 11.59
CA PHE A 604 21.32 24.80 10.62
C PHE A 604 21.37 26.26 11.10
N ASP A 605 20.60 26.61 12.12
CA ASP A 605 20.62 27.92 12.78
C ASP A 605 19.84 27.86 14.12
N GLU A 606 19.88 28.95 14.90
CA GLU A 606 19.19 29.04 16.18
C GLU A 606 17.64 29.04 16.02
N GLU A 607 17.11 29.58 14.94
CA GLU A 607 15.68 29.53 14.64
C GLU A 607 15.22 28.09 14.38
N ALA A 608 16.05 27.26 13.74
CA ALA A 608 15.78 25.84 13.57
C ALA A 608 15.67 25.10 14.92
N VAL A 609 16.51 25.48 15.90
CA VAL A 609 16.40 24.96 17.28
C VAL A 609 15.07 25.36 17.91
N GLU A 610 14.64 26.61 17.76
CA GLU A 610 13.36 27.08 18.30
C GLU A 610 12.16 26.39 17.67
N VAL A 611 12.15 26.26 16.32
CA VAL A 611 11.10 25.56 15.57
C VAL A 611 11.01 24.10 16.01
N THR A 612 12.16 23.41 16.08
CA THR A 612 12.20 22.01 16.51
C THR A 612 11.67 21.86 17.94
N ARG A 613 12.15 22.68 18.87
CA ARG A 613 11.68 22.65 20.26
C ARG A 613 10.19 22.90 20.38
N LYS A 614 9.68 23.93 19.71
CA LYS A 614 8.27 24.30 19.74
C LYS A 614 7.36 23.19 19.28
N PHE A 615 7.62 22.65 18.08
CA PHE A 615 6.73 21.66 17.48
C PHE A 615 6.89 20.28 18.10
N THR A 616 8.09 19.88 18.57
CA THR A 616 8.26 18.64 19.32
C THR A 616 7.50 18.69 20.65
N LYS A 617 7.62 19.79 21.42
CA LYS A 617 6.86 19.97 22.66
C LYS A 617 5.36 20.00 22.39
N LEU A 618 4.89 20.67 21.33
CA LEU A 618 3.50 20.67 20.94
C LEU A 618 2.99 19.26 20.69
N LYS A 619 3.74 18.46 19.93
CA LYS A 619 3.38 17.05 19.65
C LYS A 619 3.31 16.22 20.93
N VAL A 620 4.30 16.33 21.82
CA VAL A 620 4.31 15.63 23.11
C VAL A 620 3.12 16.03 23.97
N GLN A 621 2.80 17.32 24.03
CA GLN A 621 1.63 17.81 24.78
C GLN A 621 0.30 17.31 24.21
N MET A 622 0.23 17.07 22.88
CA MET A 622 -0.96 16.52 22.20
C MET A 622 -1.07 14.98 22.32
N MET A 623 -0.17 14.29 23.01
CA MET A 623 -0.21 12.82 23.10
C MET A 623 -1.56 12.25 23.57
N PRO A 624 -2.29 12.86 24.56
CA PRO A 624 -3.63 12.36 24.92
C PRO A 624 -4.58 12.33 23.72
N TYR A 625 -4.59 13.37 22.90
CA TYR A 625 -5.37 13.45 21.68
C TYR A 625 -4.86 12.47 20.61
N LEU A 626 -3.55 12.54 20.28
CA LEU A 626 -2.96 11.73 19.21
C LEU A 626 -3.14 10.23 19.45
N TYR A 627 -2.89 9.78 20.68
CA TYR A 627 -2.99 8.35 20.99
C TYR A 627 -4.45 7.87 21.01
N SER A 628 -5.38 8.68 21.52
CA SER A 628 -6.81 8.36 21.45
C SER A 628 -7.33 8.26 20.00
N GLN A 629 -6.83 9.14 19.11
CA GLN A 629 -7.14 9.08 17.69
C GLN A 629 -6.49 7.88 17.00
N ALA A 630 -5.29 7.49 17.42
CA ALA A 630 -4.62 6.28 16.93
C ALA A 630 -5.39 5.02 17.30
N GLU A 631 -5.86 4.89 18.55
CA GLU A 631 -6.72 3.78 18.98
C GLU A 631 -8.02 3.71 18.18
N LYS A 632 -8.67 4.85 17.97
CA LYS A 632 -9.88 4.96 17.14
C LYS A 632 -9.59 4.54 15.70
N ALA A 633 -8.47 5.00 15.14
CA ALA A 633 -8.05 4.69 13.78
C ALA A 633 -7.82 3.19 13.58
N VAL A 634 -7.09 2.52 14.47
CA VAL A 634 -6.87 1.07 14.43
C VAL A 634 -8.18 0.30 14.58
N LYS A 635 -9.02 0.68 15.54
CA LYS A 635 -10.32 0.01 15.77
C LYS A 635 -11.23 0.08 14.54
N LEU A 636 -11.22 1.20 13.83
CA LEU A 636 -12.06 1.42 12.65
C LEU A 636 -11.39 0.96 11.36
N GLY A 637 -10.06 0.73 11.33
CA GLY A 637 -9.29 0.41 10.13
C GLY A 637 -9.14 1.62 9.20
N ILE A 638 -8.98 2.84 9.74
CA ILE A 638 -8.88 4.08 8.98
C ILE A 638 -7.55 4.81 9.29
N PRO A 639 -7.10 5.74 8.45
CA PRO A 639 -5.86 6.46 8.71
C PRO A 639 -5.95 7.44 9.89
N LEU A 640 -4.81 7.69 10.55
CA LEU A 640 -4.66 8.76 11.53
C LEU A 640 -4.48 10.12 10.85
N VAL A 641 -3.66 10.20 9.81
CA VAL A 641 -3.54 11.36 8.91
C VAL A 641 -4.52 11.15 7.75
N ARG A 642 -5.52 12.02 7.63
CA ARG A 642 -6.68 11.80 6.75
C ARG A 642 -6.74 12.85 5.64
N PRO A 643 -6.85 12.46 4.37
CA PRO A 643 -7.25 13.42 3.34
C PRO A 643 -8.57 14.08 3.72
N MET A 644 -8.74 15.33 3.30
CA MET A 644 -9.87 16.17 3.72
C MET A 644 -11.23 15.52 3.44
N PHE A 645 -11.40 14.85 2.29
CA PHE A 645 -12.67 14.24 1.91
C PHE A 645 -13.12 13.13 2.87
N LEU A 646 -12.22 12.43 3.57
CA LEU A 646 -12.61 11.41 4.55
C LEU A 646 -13.37 12.00 5.75
N GLU A 647 -13.18 13.28 6.06
CA GLU A 647 -13.89 13.98 7.14
C GLU A 647 -15.01 14.89 6.63
N PHE A 648 -15.01 15.23 5.35
CA PHE A 648 -15.95 16.16 4.72
C PHE A 648 -16.49 15.61 3.39
N GLU A 649 -17.05 14.40 3.43
CA GLU A 649 -17.52 13.65 2.26
C GLU A 649 -18.59 14.39 1.45
N ASN A 650 -19.37 15.27 2.09
CA ASN A 650 -20.43 16.07 1.44
C ASN A 650 -19.94 17.43 0.93
N ASP A 651 -18.64 17.72 1.00
CA ASP A 651 -18.04 18.93 0.42
C ASP A 651 -17.17 18.55 -0.80
N PRO A 652 -17.67 18.74 -2.03
CA PRO A 652 -16.95 18.35 -3.25
C PRO A 652 -15.58 19.03 -3.41
N ASN A 653 -15.37 20.20 -2.78
CA ASN A 653 -14.09 20.89 -2.84
C ASN A 653 -12.96 20.13 -2.13
N THR A 654 -13.30 19.23 -1.20
CA THR A 654 -12.32 18.47 -0.41
C THR A 654 -11.69 17.30 -1.16
N TYR A 655 -12.30 16.86 -2.24
CA TYR A 655 -11.93 15.66 -2.99
C TYR A 655 -10.59 15.76 -3.74
N SER A 656 -10.15 16.97 -4.05
CA SER A 656 -8.87 17.20 -4.76
C SER A 656 -7.81 17.87 -3.89
N LEU A 657 -8.04 18.03 -2.58
CA LEU A 657 -7.09 18.67 -1.69
C LEU A 657 -5.97 17.70 -1.32
N ASP A 658 -4.76 17.99 -1.74
CA ASP A 658 -3.57 17.16 -1.58
C ASP A 658 -2.40 17.85 -0.85
N LEU A 659 -2.58 19.11 -0.42
CA LEU A 659 -1.57 19.92 0.29
C LEU A 659 -2.01 20.29 1.72
N GLN A 660 -3.08 19.68 2.21
CA GLN A 660 -3.59 19.80 3.56
C GLN A 660 -4.31 18.52 3.98
N TYR A 661 -4.47 18.30 5.26
CA TYR A 661 -5.06 17.09 5.80
C TYR A 661 -5.68 17.29 7.17
N MET A 662 -6.44 16.31 7.65
CA MET A 662 -6.88 16.21 9.03
C MET A 662 -5.94 15.26 9.80
N LEU A 663 -5.42 15.68 10.93
CA LEU A 663 -4.74 14.82 11.90
C LEU A 663 -5.77 14.38 12.94
N GLY A 664 -6.22 13.14 12.84
CA GLY A 664 -7.43 12.67 13.54
C GLY A 664 -8.70 13.28 12.95
N ASP A 665 -9.75 13.40 13.76
CA ASP A 665 -11.05 13.95 13.37
C ASP A 665 -11.21 15.45 13.64
N SER A 666 -10.26 16.04 14.36
CA SER A 666 -10.43 17.37 14.94
C SER A 666 -9.47 18.42 14.45
N LEU A 667 -8.27 18.04 14.01
CA LEU A 667 -7.17 18.98 13.79
C LEU A 667 -6.81 19.08 12.29
N LEU A 668 -7.10 20.23 11.66
CA LEU A 668 -6.66 20.53 10.29
C LEU A 668 -5.24 21.05 10.30
N VAL A 669 -4.42 20.52 9.38
CA VAL A 669 -3.03 20.90 9.15
C VAL A 669 -2.85 21.29 7.69
N ALA A 670 -2.32 22.49 7.42
CA ALA A 670 -1.91 22.89 6.08
C ALA A 670 -0.43 23.28 6.08
N PRO A 671 0.48 22.37 5.71
CA PRO A 671 1.90 22.64 5.62
C PRO A 671 2.23 23.75 4.61
N ILE A 672 3.38 24.40 4.79
CA ILE A 672 3.82 25.51 3.95
C ILE A 672 4.98 25.04 3.08
N PHE A 673 4.83 25.09 1.76
CA PHE A 673 5.75 24.57 0.78
C PHE A 673 6.59 25.67 0.09
N ASN A 674 7.01 26.68 0.84
CA ASN A 674 7.90 27.73 0.37
C ASN A 674 8.61 28.42 1.54
N LYS A 675 9.70 29.13 1.23
CA LYS A 675 10.53 29.86 2.18
C LYS A 675 9.79 31.08 2.76
N GLU A 676 9.02 31.78 1.93
CA GLU A 676 8.40 33.06 2.24
C GLU A 676 7.27 32.96 3.27
N GLY A 677 6.73 31.76 3.51
CA GLY A 677 5.66 31.53 4.45
C GLY A 677 4.26 31.71 3.88
N ASN A 678 4.14 31.92 2.57
CA ASN A 678 2.84 32.08 1.92
C ASN A 678 2.13 30.72 1.81
N VAL A 679 0.87 30.67 2.24
CA VAL A 679 0.06 29.46 2.15
C VAL A 679 -1.36 29.79 1.75
N ARG A 680 -1.91 28.94 0.89
CA ARG A 680 -3.32 28.93 0.52
C ARG A 680 -3.92 27.62 0.98
N PHE A 681 -5.03 27.67 1.71
CA PHE A 681 -5.70 26.51 2.28
C PHE A 681 -7.21 26.66 2.24
N TYR A 682 -7.91 25.55 2.26
CA TYR A 682 -9.36 25.49 2.24
C TYR A 682 -9.90 25.13 3.62
N LEU A 683 -10.85 25.92 4.14
CA LEU A 683 -11.61 25.57 5.33
C LEU A 683 -13.05 25.20 4.93
N PRO A 684 -13.49 23.95 5.19
CA PRO A 684 -14.90 23.59 5.13
C PRO A 684 -15.77 24.49 6.00
N LYS A 685 -17.08 24.51 5.74
CA LYS A 685 -18.04 25.31 6.49
C LYS A 685 -17.97 25.03 7.99
N GLY A 686 -17.92 26.08 8.80
CA GLY A 686 -17.90 26.03 10.26
C GLY A 686 -16.94 27.03 10.86
N LYS A 687 -16.75 26.95 12.18
CA LYS A 687 -15.76 27.75 12.93
C LYS A 687 -14.49 26.93 13.16
N TRP A 688 -13.36 27.59 13.01
CA TRP A 688 -12.04 27.00 13.09
C TRP A 688 -11.17 27.76 14.07
N THR A 689 -10.80 27.15 15.19
CA THR A 689 -9.98 27.77 16.24
C THR A 689 -8.51 27.46 15.98
N ARG A 690 -7.65 28.48 15.93
CA ARG A 690 -6.20 28.30 15.78
C ARG A 690 -5.57 27.67 17.00
N LEU A 691 -4.67 26.72 16.76
CA LEU A 691 -3.85 26.15 17.82
C LEU A 691 -2.48 26.85 17.95
N VAL A 692 -1.91 27.31 16.84
CA VAL A 692 -0.68 28.12 16.78
C VAL A 692 -0.92 29.32 15.87
N LYS A 693 -0.29 30.47 16.19
CA LYS A 693 -0.42 31.71 15.40
C LYS A 693 0.77 32.64 15.59
N ASP A 694 0.96 33.50 14.63
CA ASP A 694 1.81 34.69 14.77
C ASP A 694 1.04 35.84 15.39
N GLU A 695 1.74 36.87 15.88
CA GLU A 695 1.15 38.05 16.43
C GLU A 695 0.23 38.76 15.43
N GLY A 696 -0.94 39.20 15.89
CA GLY A 696 -1.93 39.89 15.07
C GLY A 696 -2.89 39.00 14.29
N MET A 697 -2.70 37.66 14.28
CA MET A 697 -3.65 36.73 13.67
C MET A 697 -4.89 36.51 14.55
N GLU A 698 -6.06 36.36 13.93
CA GLU A 698 -7.31 36.04 14.61
C GLU A 698 -7.27 34.64 15.22
N ASP A 699 -7.87 34.48 16.41
CA ASP A 699 -7.96 33.19 17.10
C ASP A 699 -8.94 32.22 16.42
N VAL A 700 -10.00 32.76 15.82
CA VAL A 700 -11.08 31.97 15.20
C VAL A 700 -11.37 32.51 13.83
N LEU A 701 -11.40 31.61 12.85
CA LEU A 701 -11.90 31.90 11.51
C LEU A 701 -13.28 31.25 11.33
N GLU A 702 -14.21 32.02 10.75
CA GLU A 702 -15.51 31.50 10.31
C GLU A 702 -15.48 31.28 8.80
N SER A 703 -15.74 30.04 8.36
CA SER A 703 -15.74 29.67 6.94
C SER A 703 -17.13 29.28 6.46
N LYS A 704 -17.46 29.71 5.24
CA LYS A 704 -18.64 29.25 4.47
C LYS A 704 -18.33 28.10 3.50
N GLY A 705 -17.14 27.50 3.62
CA GLY A 705 -16.57 26.60 2.64
C GLY A 705 -15.79 27.41 1.60
N GLN A 706 -14.61 27.93 1.96
CA GLN A 706 -13.84 28.85 1.13
C GLN A 706 -12.34 28.74 1.33
N TRP A 707 -11.60 29.28 0.38
CA TRP A 707 -10.16 29.39 0.41
C TRP A 707 -9.71 30.61 1.21
N PHE A 708 -8.65 30.42 2.01
CA PHE A 708 -7.93 31.46 2.73
C PHE A 708 -6.50 31.55 2.20
N GLN A 709 -5.88 32.71 2.37
CA GLN A 709 -4.48 32.94 2.08
C GLN A 709 -3.85 33.70 3.23
N GLU A 710 -2.72 33.20 3.73
CA GLU A 710 -2.00 33.75 4.87
C GLU A 710 -0.49 33.72 4.63
N ASN A 711 0.24 34.49 5.45
CA ASN A 711 1.70 34.43 5.53
C ASN A 711 2.10 34.15 6.98
N HIS A 712 3.00 33.17 7.16
CA HIS A 712 3.42 32.67 8.46
C HIS A 712 4.94 32.71 8.62
N SER A 713 5.39 33.06 9.83
CA SER A 713 6.76 32.83 10.27
C SER A 713 7.09 31.32 10.31
N PHE A 714 8.34 30.97 10.59
CA PHE A 714 8.71 29.55 10.83
C PHE A 714 8.18 29.01 12.17
N LEU A 715 7.60 29.85 13.03
CA LEU A 715 7.02 29.43 14.31
C LEU A 715 5.50 29.20 14.22
N SER A 716 4.89 29.38 13.06
CA SER A 716 3.46 29.12 12.87
C SER A 716 3.13 28.52 11.49
N LEU A 717 1.95 27.94 11.36
CA LEU A 717 1.34 27.47 10.13
C LEU A 717 -0.18 27.39 10.35
N PRO A 718 -1.00 27.27 9.31
CA PRO A 718 -2.42 26.99 9.47
C PRO A 718 -2.63 25.66 10.19
N LEU A 719 -3.00 25.75 11.46
CA LEU A 719 -3.28 24.62 12.35
C LEU A 719 -4.54 24.94 13.14
N PHE A 720 -5.65 24.24 12.83
CA PHE A 720 -6.97 24.61 13.31
C PHE A 720 -7.71 23.44 13.94
N ILE A 721 -8.38 23.74 15.04
CA ILE A 721 -9.32 22.84 15.70
C ILE A 721 -10.72 23.08 15.10
N ARG A 722 -11.36 22.00 14.64
CA ARG A 722 -12.72 21.99 14.08
C ARG A 722 -13.77 22.32 15.14
N GLU A 723 -14.80 23.08 14.77
CA GLU A 723 -15.94 23.40 15.63
C GLU A 723 -16.60 22.15 16.24
N GLY A 724 -16.88 22.20 17.55
CA GLY A 724 -17.48 21.06 18.29
C GLY A 724 -16.49 19.98 18.74
N TYR A 725 -15.21 20.10 18.39
CA TYR A 725 -14.17 19.16 18.77
C TYR A 725 -13.17 19.76 19.74
N LYS A 726 -12.40 18.91 20.40
CA LYS A 726 -11.31 19.32 21.31
C LYS A 726 -10.04 18.54 21.01
N VAL A 727 -8.92 19.21 21.12
CA VAL A 727 -7.59 18.60 21.17
C VAL A 727 -7.17 18.57 22.62
N GLU A 728 -7.22 17.37 23.22
CA GLU A 728 -6.79 17.19 24.61
C GLU A 728 -5.27 17.28 24.70
N MET A 729 -4.78 18.09 25.61
CA MET A 729 -3.35 18.35 25.80
C MET A 729 -2.95 18.12 27.25
N ASN A 730 -1.73 17.57 27.44
CA ASN A 730 -1.08 17.49 28.74
C ASN A 730 0.27 18.21 28.70
N LYS A 731 0.34 19.39 29.32
CA LYS A 731 1.55 20.25 29.35
C LYS A 731 2.65 19.74 30.28
N GLU A 732 2.36 18.73 31.10
CA GLU A 732 3.33 18.16 32.04
C GLU A 732 4.18 17.04 31.39
N LEU A 733 3.74 16.49 30.26
CA LEU A 733 4.49 15.48 29.52
C LEU A 733 5.80 16.08 28.97
N LYS A 734 6.90 15.39 29.19
CA LYS A 734 8.23 15.78 28.71
C LYS A 734 8.62 14.98 27.48
N LYS A 735 8.16 13.74 27.36
CA LYS A 735 8.38 12.82 26.23
C LYS A 735 7.08 12.10 25.89
N ALA A 736 6.98 11.57 24.67
CA ALA A 736 5.83 10.73 24.29
C ALA A 736 5.78 9.43 25.10
N SER A 737 6.93 8.90 25.49
CA SER A 737 7.08 7.74 26.37
C SER A 737 6.54 7.95 27.80
N ASP A 738 6.34 9.20 28.24
CA ASP A 738 5.74 9.51 29.54
C ASP A 738 4.21 9.33 29.54
N TYR A 739 3.59 9.31 28.36
CA TYR A 739 2.16 9.10 28.23
C TYR A 739 1.80 7.66 28.59
N LYS A 740 1.06 7.53 29.67
CA LYS A 740 0.48 6.26 30.14
C LYS A 740 -1.04 6.40 30.11
N LYS A 741 -1.69 5.42 29.53
CA LYS A 741 -3.14 5.36 29.45
C LYS A 741 -3.77 5.14 30.83
#